data_5b203bdaaf1e7e619929b6cc47a754e8
#
_entry.id   5b203bdaaf1e7e619929b6cc47a754e8
#
_cell.length_a   1.000
_cell.length_b   1.000
_cell.length_c   1.000
_cell.angle_alpha   90.00
_cell.angle_beta   90.00
_cell.angle_gamma   90.00
#
_symmetry.space_group_name_H-M   'P 1'
#
loop_
_entity.id
_entity.type
_entity.pdbx_description
1 polymer ?
#
loop_
_entity_poly.entity_id
_entity_poly.type
_entity_poly.pdbx_seq_one_letter_code
_entity_poly.pdbx_strand_id
1 'polypeptide(L)'
;MKIIKRSGAEVIYDRNKISTAIRKANGQVRESHRLKESQIESIVDDIEIECHNSGHALNVEDIQDLVENGIMQNGAYEVAKLYITYRYRHQLLRKENTTDQQIMSLLEENNEEVKQENSNKNPTVVSVQRDYMAGEVSKDITRRFLLDPDICKAHDEGIIHFHDADYFAQHMHNCDLVNLEDMLQNGTVISGTKIDRPHSFSTACNIATQIIAQVASCQYGGQSITLTHLAPFVDVSRKKIMAETTELIKATGLQVSSEQFDYMVEQRVKDEIKRGVQTIQYQVITLMTTNGQAPFVTVFMYLNEAKNEQEKADLALIIEEVLKQRYQGVKNEKGAWITPAFPKLIYVLENDNVEQGSPYYYLSELAAKCTARRMVPDYISEKKMLELKIDAKGNGNCYPCMGCRSFLTPYLDLTGKPKYYGRFNQGVVTLNLVDVACSSGGDMMKFNQLLQERLELCHRALRIRHERLLGTKSDAAPILWQNGALARLKKGEVIDKLLYNGYSTISLGYAGLCECVRYMTGKSHTDPDAKPFALNVMKALNEACKKWKEAEHIDYSVYGTPLESTTYKFAKCLKKRFGIIEGVTDKNYITNSYHVNVTEKIDAFTKLSFESEFQRLSPGGAVSYVEVPNMENNIPAVMALLKHIYNNIMYAELNTKSDFCQKCGYTGEIQIATDGDGKLIWECPNCKNHDQATMNVARRTCGYIGTQYWNQGRTQEIKERVLHL
;
A
#
# COMPACT_ATOMS: atom_id res chain seq x y z
N MET A 1 9.29 -26.39 17.78
CA MET A 1 8.97 -25.54 18.94
C MET A 1 9.20 -24.07 18.53
N LYS A 2 8.33 -23.16 18.96
CA LYS A 2 8.45 -21.72 18.68
C LYS A 2 8.68 -20.93 19.95
N ILE A 3 9.37 -19.81 19.84
CA ILE A 3 9.60 -18.84 20.91
C ILE A 3 9.23 -17.45 20.44
N ILE A 4 8.94 -16.55 21.36
CA ILE A 4 8.57 -15.16 21.07
C ILE A 4 9.81 -14.28 21.25
N LYS A 5 10.26 -13.64 20.18
CA LYS A 5 11.31 -12.61 20.25
C LYS A 5 10.82 -11.39 21.04
N ARG A 6 11.75 -10.53 21.49
CA ARG A 6 11.44 -9.24 22.14
C ARG A 6 10.57 -8.31 21.28
N SER A 7 10.68 -8.44 19.96
CA SER A 7 9.82 -7.74 18.99
C SER A 7 8.37 -8.25 18.95
N GLY A 8 8.07 -9.36 19.67
CA GLY A 8 6.78 -10.05 19.61
C GLY A 8 6.66 -11.03 18.44
N ALA A 9 7.67 -11.13 17.56
CA ALA A 9 7.67 -12.08 16.46
C ALA A 9 7.91 -13.52 16.97
N GLU A 10 7.16 -14.48 16.45
CA GLU A 10 7.39 -15.91 16.68
C GLU A 10 8.52 -16.41 15.77
N VAL A 11 9.46 -17.11 16.34
CA VAL A 11 10.57 -17.76 15.62
C VAL A 11 10.78 -19.18 16.11
N ILE A 12 11.43 -19.99 15.27
CA ILE A 12 11.83 -21.34 15.67
C ILE A 12 12.89 -21.25 16.75
N TYR A 13 12.75 -22.09 17.80
CA TYR A 13 13.73 -22.23 18.84
C TYR A 13 15.07 -22.76 18.27
N ASP A 14 16.16 -22.12 18.63
CA ASP A 14 17.49 -22.47 18.16
C ASP A 14 18.39 -22.75 19.37
N ARG A 15 18.60 -24.04 19.66
CA ARG A 15 19.43 -24.56 20.72
C ARG A 15 20.86 -24.01 20.69
N ASN A 16 21.42 -23.85 19.49
CA ASN A 16 22.79 -23.40 19.29
C ASN A 16 23.03 -21.97 19.80
N LYS A 17 22.02 -21.11 19.74
CA LYS A 17 22.12 -19.74 20.24
C LYS A 17 22.30 -19.71 21.76
N ILE A 18 21.63 -20.59 22.48
CA ILE A 18 21.72 -20.67 23.93
C ILE A 18 23.08 -21.24 24.34
N SER A 19 23.47 -22.39 23.80
CA SER A 19 24.76 -23.01 24.10
C SER A 19 25.93 -22.10 23.76
N THR A 20 25.88 -21.39 22.65
CA THR A 20 26.90 -20.40 22.23
C THR A 20 26.99 -19.22 23.20
N ALA A 21 25.86 -18.71 23.69
CA ALA A 21 25.85 -17.62 24.65
C ALA A 21 26.48 -18.04 25.99
N ILE A 22 26.14 -19.26 26.48
CA ILE A 22 26.74 -19.82 27.69
C ILE A 22 28.26 -20.03 27.51
N ARG A 23 28.69 -20.61 26.38
CA ARG A 23 30.11 -20.84 26.06
C ARG A 23 30.90 -19.53 26.01
N LYS A 24 30.36 -18.47 25.48
CA LYS A 24 31.00 -17.14 25.46
C LYS A 24 31.23 -16.59 26.86
N ALA A 25 30.27 -16.70 27.78
CA ALA A 25 30.43 -16.29 29.16
C ALA A 25 31.44 -17.23 29.90
N ASN A 26 31.33 -18.52 29.67
CA ASN A 26 32.18 -19.55 30.25
C ASN A 26 33.67 -19.38 29.86
N GLY A 27 33.95 -18.97 28.62
CA GLY A 27 35.31 -18.74 28.14
C GLY A 27 36.04 -17.54 28.79
N GLN A 28 35.29 -16.64 29.44
CA GLN A 28 35.85 -15.43 30.07
C GLN A 28 36.22 -15.62 31.56
N VAL A 29 35.90 -16.77 32.18
CA VAL A 29 36.26 -17.08 33.54
C VAL A 29 37.49 -17.99 33.61
N ARG A 30 38.14 -17.99 34.79
CA ARG A 30 39.28 -18.91 35.07
C ARG A 30 38.85 -20.35 34.88
N GLU A 31 39.76 -21.19 34.40
CA GLU A 31 39.49 -22.59 34.05
C GLU A 31 38.89 -23.41 35.22
N SER A 32 39.31 -23.13 36.44
CA SER A 32 38.78 -23.76 37.66
C SER A 32 37.32 -23.45 37.97
N HIS A 33 36.74 -22.38 37.38
CA HIS A 33 35.36 -21.92 37.62
C HIS A 33 34.48 -22.11 36.40
N ARG A 34 34.99 -22.78 35.34
CA ARG A 34 34.24 -23.05 34.11
C ARG A 34 33.28 -24.21 34.30
N LEU A 35 32.12 -24.08 33.65
CA LEU A 35 31.25 -25.23 33.37
C LEU A 35 31.94 -26.20 32.42
N LYS A 36 31.77 -27.48 32.66
CA LYS A 36 32.13 -28.53 31.69
C LYS A 36 31.13 -28.52 30.52
N GLU A 37 31.55 -28.99 29.35
CA GLU A 37 30.68 -29.04 28.19
C GLU A 37 29.39 -29.85 28.45
N SER A 38 29.50 -30.96 29.19
CA SER A 38 28.34 -31.77 29.61
C SER A 38 27.33 -31.00 30.47
N GLN A 39 27.80 -30.06 31.30
CA GLN A 39 26.92 -29.21 32.12
C GLN A 39 26.21 -28.15 31.25
N ILE A 40 26.93 -27.58 30.27
CA ILE A 40 26.32 -26.63 29.30
C ILE A 40 25.21 -27.33 28.52
N GLU A 41 25.48 -28.54 28.01
CA GLU A 41 24.46 -29.29 27.26
C GLU A 41 23.27 -29.66 28.14
N SER A 42 23.52 -30.07 29.42
CA SER A 42 22.45 -30.36 30.39
C SER A 42 21.55 -29.13 30.63
N ILE A 43 22.15 -27.94 30.80
CA ILE A 43 21.38 -26.70 30.98
C ILE A 43 20.49 -26.43 29.75
N VAL A 44 21.01 -26.65 28.55
CA VAL A 44 20.26 -26.45 27.33
C VAL A 44 19.13 -27.48 27.17
N ASP A 45 19.37 -28.73 27.54
CA ASP A 45 18.35 -29.79 27.54
C ASP A 45 17.22 -29.48 28.53
N ASP A 46 17.54 -29.04 29.76
CA ASP A 46 16.53 -28.62 30.74
C ASP A 46 15.67 -27.50 30.29
N ILE A 47 16.26 -26.50 29.62
CA ILE A 47 15.52 -25.36 29.00
C ILE A 47 14.59 -25.85 27.87
N GLU A 48 15.06 -26.80 27.07
CA GLU A 48 14.28 -27.38 26.00
C GLU A 48 13.05 -28.16 26.52
N ILE A 49 13.25 -28.91 27.60
CA ILE A 49 12.18 -29.60 28.32
C ILE A 49 11.16 -28.61 28.88
N GLU A 50 11.62 -27.54 29.55
CA GLU A 50 10.74 -26.51 30.11
C GLU A 50 9.93 -25.79 29.01
N CYS A 51 10.58 -25.47 27.88
CA CYS A 51 9.90 -24.90 26.72
C CYS A 51 8.84 -25.85 26.10
N HIS A 52 9.02 -27.17 26.20
CA HIS A 52 8.03 -28.15 25.78
C HIS A 52 6.88 -28.29 26.79
N ASN A 53 7.15 -28.16 28.06
CA ASN A 53 6.17 -28.35 29.13
C ASN A 53 5.29 -27.11 29.38
N SER A 54 5.73 -25.94 28.97
CA SER A 54 5.03 -24.67 29.22
C SER A 54 3.65 -24.53 28.52
N GLY A 55 3.35 -25.39 27.53
CA GLY A 55 2.06 -25.35 26.80
C GLY A 55 1.84 -24.11 25.93
N HIS A 56 2.76 -23.15 25.94
CA HIS A 56 2.76 -21.94 25.13
C HIS A 56 4.19 -21.54 24.76
N ALA A 57 4.34 -20.70 23.73
CA ALA A 57 5.65 -20.21 23.32
C ALA A 57 6.21 -19.24 24.38
N LEU A 58 7.35 -19.58 24.97
CA LEU A 58 8.05 -18.70 25.92
C LEU A 58 8.68 -17.50 25.20
N ASN A 59 8.76 -16.38 25.88
CA ASN A 59 9.49 -15.23 25.36
C ASN A 59 11.00 -15.36 25.64
N VAL A 60 11.81 -14.60 24.88
CA VAL A 60 13.29 -14.67 25.01
C VAL A 60 13.77 -14.27 26.42
N GLU A 61 13.05 -13.40 27.14
CA GLU A 61 13.45 -13.04 28.52
C GLU A 61 13.25 -14.20 29.49
N ASP A 62 12.12 -14.93 29.38
CA ASP A 62 11.86 -16.11 30.19
C ASP A 62 12.96 -17.18 29.96
N ILE A 63 13.34 -17.37 28.68
CA ILE A 63 14.43 -18.31 28.33
C ILE A 63 15.76 -17.85 28.93
N GLN A 64 16.07 -16.56 28.92
CA GLN A 64 17.30 -16.04 29.53
C GLN A 64 17.31 -16.21 31.05
N ASP A 65 16.15 -16.06 31.71
CA ASP A 65 16.01 -16.31 33.15
C ASP A 65 16.26 -17.81 33.47
N LEU A 66 15.75 -18.70 32.61
CA LEU A 66 16.05 -20.14 32.73
C LEU A 66 17.55 -20.44 32.55
N VAL A 67 18.24 -19.78 31.60
CA VAL A 67 19.69 -19.92 31.42
C VAL A 67 20.45 -19.46 32.67
N GLU A 68 20.11 -18.30 33.23
CA GLU A 68 20.74 -17.75 34.44
C GLU A 68 20.58 -18.72 35.62
N ASN A 69 19.36 -19.20 35.84
CA ASN A 69 19.05 -20.18 36.89
C ASN A 69 19.82 -21.48 36.69
N GLY A 70 19.86 -22.01 35.45
CA GLY A 70 20.59 -23.24 35.14
C GLY A 70 22.11 -23.13 35.41
N ILE A 71 22.72 -21.98 35.05
CA ILE A 71 24.14 -21.72 35.33
C ILE A 71 24.38 -21.64 36.86
N MET A 72 23.50 -20.94 37.60
CA MET A 72 23.61 -20.81 39.06
C MET A 72 23.42 -22.16 39.79
N GLN A 73 22.45 -22.97 39.36
CA GLN A 73 22.19 -24.30 39.93
C GLN A 73 23.38 -25.25 39.76
N ASN A 74 24.17 -25.08 38.70
CA ASN A 74 25.42 -25.82 38.48
C ASN A 74 26.61 -25.24 39.27
N GLY A 75 26.40 -24.27 40.17
CA GLY A 75 27.42 -23.70 41.05
C GLY A 75 28.43 -22.77 40.34
N ALA A 76 28.20 -22.44 39.08
CA ALA A 76 29.09 -21.61 38.25
C ALA A 76 28.81 -20.11 38.41
N TYR A 77 28.88 -19.59 39.63
CA TYR A 77 28.47 -18.22 39.96
C TYR A 77 29.24 -17.12 39.21
N GLU A 78 30.53 -17.34 38.90
CA GLU A 78 31.32 -16.38 38.13
C GLU A 78 30.82 -16.31 36.65
N VAL A 79 30.47 -17.47 36.08
CA VAL A 79 29.87 -17.54 34.72
C VAL A 79 28.50 -16.88 34.72
N ALA A 80 27.66 -17.16 35.73
CA ALA A 80 26.35 -16.51 35.87
C ALA A 80 26.48 -14.99 35.99
N LYS A 81 27.42 -14.50 36.81
CA LYS A 81 27.68 -13.07 36.97
C LYS A 81 28.06 -12.39 35.66
N LEU A 82 28.92 -13.02 34.85
CA LEU A 82 29.31 -12.50 33.54
C LEU A 82 28.15 -12.54 32.56
N TYR A 83 27.37 -13.61 32.55
CA TYR A 83 26.20 -13.75 31.70
C TYR A 83 25.13 -12.66 32.01
N ILE A 84 24.79 -12.49 33.30
CA ILE A 84 23.86 -11.47 33.80
C ILE A 84 24.37 -10.06 33.48
N THR A 85 25.68 -9.81 33.73
CA THR A 85 26.28 -8.51 33.45
C THR A 85 26.24 -8.18 31.95
N TYR A 86 26.54 -9.18 31.11
CA TYR A 86 26.46 -9.05 29.66
C TYR A 86 25.01 -8.75 29.21
N ARG A 87 24.04 -9.52 29.71
CA ARG A 87 22.60 -9.30 29.47
C ARG A 87 22.18 -7.89 29.88
N TYR A 88 22.55 -7.47 31.10
CA TYR A 88 22.20 -6.14 31.62
C TYR A 88 22.83 -4.99 30.82
N ARG A 89 24.11 -5.12 30.47
CA ARG A 89 24.76 -4.14 29.57
C ARG A 89 24.07 -4.03 28.24
N HIS A 90 23.72 -5.15 27.64
CA HIS A 90 22.96 -5.13 26.36
C HIS A 90 21.55 -4.62 26.54
N GLN A 91 20.93 -4.78 27.68
CA GLN A 91 19.62 -4.19 27.99
C GLN A 91 19.71 -2.68 28.19
N LEU A 92 20.77 -2.19 28.84
CA LEU A 92 21.04 -0.74 28.98
C LEU A 92 21.33 -0.12 27.61
N LEU A 93 22.25 -0.68 26.84
CA LEU A 93 22.58 -0.20 25.49
C LEU A 93 21.35 -0.12 24.60
N ARG A 94 20.44 -1.09 24.71
CA ARG A 94 19.16 -1.09 23.99
C ARG A 94 18.19 -0.01 24.47
N LYS A 95 18.21 0.33 25.78
CA LYS A 95 17.40 1.42 26.31
C LYS A 95 17.98 2.81 25.99
N GLU A 96 19.30 2.91 25.90
CA GLU A 96 20.00 4.17 25.67
C GLU A 96 20.14 4.52 24.18
N ASN A 97 20.21 3.53 23.28
CA ASN A 97 20.42 3.77 21.85
C ASN A 97 19.76 2.72 20.95
N THR A 98 18.43 2.74 20.90
CA THR A 98 17.64 1.82 20.06
C THR A 98 17.88 2.05 18.55
N THR A 99 18.19 3.28 18.16
CA THR A 99 18.41 3.69 16.76
C THR A 99 19.69 3.10 16.19
N ASP A 100 20.82 3.18 16.92
CA ASP A 100 22.08 2.59 16.47
C ASP A 100 21.96 1.06 16.31
N GLN A 101 21.24 0.41 17.21
CA GLN A 101 21.00 -1.03 17.12
C GLN A 101 20.15 -1.42 15.92
N GLN A 102 19.12 -0.63 15.60
CA GLN A 102 18.31 -0.85 14.41
C GLN A 102 19.13 -0.65 13.14
N ILE A 103 19.93 0.40 13.08
CA ILE A 103 20.84 0.66 11.97
C ILE A 103 21.87 -0.46 11.82
N MET A 104 22.50 -0.91 12.90
CA MET A 104 23.47 -2.02 12.86
C MET A 104 22.83 -3.33 12.41
N SER A 105 21.64 -3.66 12.92
CA SER A 105 20.91 -4.87 12.50
C SER A 105 20.51 -4.84 11.02
N LEU A 106 20.28 -3.66 10.48
CA LEU A 106 19.97 -3.44 9.07
C LEU A 106 21.23 -3.65 8.20
N LEU A 107 22.38 -3.10 8.61
CA LEU A 107 23.67 -3.26 7.92
C LEU A 107 24.17 -4.72 7.94
N GLU A 108 23.92 -5.43 9.02
CA GLU A 108 24.25 -6.86 9.20
C GLU A 108 23.21 -7.80 8.55
N GLU A 109 22.19 -7.24 7.88
CA GLU A 109 21.09 -7.99 7.27
C GLU A 109 20.32 -8.89 8.26
N ASN A 110 20.35 -8.54 9.55
CA ASN A 110 19.68 -9.27 10.64
C ASN A 110 18.29 -8.73 11.00
N ASN A 111 17.84 -7.64 10.36
CA ASN A 111 16.58 -6.98 10.67
C ASN A 111 15.43 -7.67 9.93
N GLU A 112 14.81 -8.65 10.59
CA GLU A 112 13.67 -9.39 10.01
C GLU A 112 12.40 -8.53 9.86
N GLU A 113 12.24 -7.48 10.65
CA GLU A 113 11.09 -6.58 10.52
C GLU A 113 11.16 -5.79 9.20
N VAL A 114 12.33 -5.23 8.91
CA VAL A 114 12.58 -4.51 7.65
C VAL A 114 12.46 -5.42 6.43
N LYS A 115 12.96 -6.65 6.51
CA LYS A 115 12.80 -7.65 5.43
C LYS A 115 11.35 -7.97 5.10
N GLN A 116 10.44 -7.79 6.05
CA GLN A 116 9.02 -8.15 5.95
C GLN A 116 8.10 -6.92 5.88
N GLU A 117 8.64 -5.70 5.94
CA GLU A 117 7.84 -4.48 6.01
C GLU A 117 7.21 -4.13 4.67
N ASN A 118 7.98 -4.20 3.59
CA ASN A 118 7.54 -3.80 2.26
C ASN A 118 7.96 -4.81 1.18
N SER A 119 6.98 -5.39 0.49
CA SER A 119 7.21 -6.39 -0.56
C SER A 119 7.89 -5.83 -1.83
N ASN A 120 8.00 -4.52 -1.98
CA ASN A 120 8.58 -3.85 -3.15
C ASN A 120 9.97 -3.24 -2.87
N LYS A 121 10.45 -3.29 -1.63
CA LYS A 121 11.79 -2.84 -1.22
C LYS A 121 12.66 -4.04 -0.87
N ASN A 122 13.83 -4.15 -1.50
CA ASN A 122 14.80 -5.18 -1.16
C ASN A 122 15.88 -4.61 -0.21
N PRO A 123 15.87 -4.93 1.10
CA PRO A 123 16.77 -4.35 2.09
C PRO A 123 18.24 -4.78 1.94
N THR A 124 18.57 -5.73 1.04
CA THR A 124 19.95 -6.12 0.74
C THR A 124 20.61 -5.19 -0.30
N VAL A 125 19.82 -4.37 -0.99
CA VAL A 125 20.33 -3.42 -2.00
C VAL A 125 20.82 -2.16 -1.28
N VAL A 126 22.07 -1.74 -1.56
CA VAL A 126 22.76 -0.64 -0.84
C VAL A 126 21.97 0.68 -0.85
N SER A 127 21.34 1.06 -1.97
CA SER A 127 20.51 2.25 -2.06
C SER A 127 19.26 2.16 -1.18
N VAL A 128 18.67 0.97 -1.06
CA VAL A 128 17.52 0.69 -0.19
C VAL A 128 17.92 0.70 1.28
N GLN A 129 19.07 0.10 1.63
CA GLN A 129 19.62 0.19 3.00
C GLN A 129 19.81 1.63 3.44
N ARG A 130 20.33 2.48 2.54
CA ARG A 130 20.53 3.91 2.82
C ARG A 130 19.21 4.64 3.12
N ASP A 131 18.14 4.35 2.41
CA ASP A 131 16.80 4.89 2.66
C ASP A 131 16.26 4.41 4.02
N TYR A 132 16.39 3.13 4.33
CA TYR A 132 16.00 2.59 5.63
C TYR A 132 16.80 3.21 6.79
N MET A 133 18.10 3.42 6.64
CA MET A 133 18.92 4.10 7.66
C MET A 133 18.42 5.53 7.90
N ALA A 134 18.12 6.28 6.84
CA ALA A 134 17.54 7.62 6.96
C ALA A 134 16.17 7.55 7.66
N GLY A 135 15.36 6.54 7.35
CA GLY A 135 14.07 6.30 7.99
C GLY A 135 14.20 6.02 9.49
N GLU A 136 15.16 5.20 9.92
CA GLU A 136 15.37 4.94 11.36
C GLU A 136 15.80 6.20 12.12
N VAL A 137 16.66 7.03 11.54
CA VAL A 137 17.02 8.35 12.11
C VAL A 137 15.81 9.27 12.19
N SER A 138 14.98 9.31 11.15
CA SER A 138 13.75 10.11 11.13
C SER A 138 12.75 9.64 12.19
N LYS A 139 12.53 8.31 12.33
CA LYS A 139 11.67 7.73 13.39
C LYS A 139 12.14 8.16 14.79
N ASP A 140 13.43 8.12 15.05
CA ASP A 140 14.00 8.50 16.34
C ASP A 140 13.79 9.99 16.65
N ILE A 141 14.09 10.86 15.68
CA ILE A 141 13.85 12.30 15.79
C ILE A 141 12.36 12.60 16.00
N THR A 142 11.50 11.95 15.22
CA THR A 142 10.05 12.08 15.31
C THR A 142 9.55 11.77 16.72
N ARG A 143 9.99 10.65 17.29
CA ARG A 143 9.55 10.17 18.61
C ARG A 143 10.06 11.01 19.76
N ARG A 144 11.29 11.54 19.68
CA ARG A 144 11.92 12.27 20.79
C ARG A 144 11.62 13.77 20.78
N PHE A 145 11.36 14.35 19.62
CA PHE A 145 11.32 15.80 19.49
C PHE A 145 10.06 16.36 18.82
N LEU A 146 9.36 15.54 18.00
CA LEU A 146 8.28 16.04 17.15
C LEU A 146 6.88 15.56 17.58
N LEU A 147 6.78 14.46 18.31
CA LEU A 147 5.51 13.93 18.81
C LEU A 147 5.40 14.10 20.31
N ASP A 148 4.17 14.36 20.78
CA ASP A 148 3.85 14.33 22.18
C ASP A 148 4.08 12.94 22.79
N PRO A 149 4.58 12.83 24.04
CA PRO A 149 4.88 11.55 24.67
C PRO A 149 3.69 10.57 24.76
N ASP A 150 2.48 11.07 24.96
CA ASP A 150 1.26 10.27 25.01
C ASP A 150 0.86 9.72 23.63
N ILE A 151 1.10 10.48 22.56
CA ILE A 151 0.93 10.00 21.17
C ILE A 151 1.94 8.90 20.86
N CYS A 152 3.21 9.08 21.23
CA CYS A 152 4.23 8.05 21.10
C CYS A 152 3.85 6.76 21.85
N LYS A 153 3.40 6.90 23.10
CA LYS A 153 2.94 5.77 23.91
C LYS A 153 1.74 5.06 23.26
N ALA A 154 0.75 5.80 22.82
CA ALA A 154 -0.42 5.23 22.14
C ALA A 154 -0.07 4.51 20.84
N HIS A 155 0.90 5.04 20.07
CA HIS A 155 1.44 4.37 18.90
C HIS A 155 2.15 3.05 19.24
N ASP A 156 2.95 3.02 20.31
CA ASP A 156 3.68 1.84 20.77
C ASP A 156 2.76 0.75 21.32
N GLU A 157 1.73 1.15 22.05
CA GLU A 157 0.70 0.26 22.60
C GLU A 157 -0.31 -0.23 21.56
N GLY A 158 -0.25 0.28 20.31
CA GLY A 158 -1.15 -0.10 19.23
C GLY A 158 -2.57 0.41 19.41
N ILE A 159 -2.76 1.49 20.18
CA ILE A 159 -4.04 2.20 20.32
C ILE A 159 -4.34 2.98 19.05
N ILE A 160 -3.31 3.65 18.52
CA ILE A 160 -3.30 4.33 17.23
C ILE A 160 -2.07 3.92 16.44
N HIS A 161 -2.07 4.21 15.13
CA HIS A 161 -0.85 4.14 14.32
C HIS A 161 -0.61 5.49 13.65
N PHE A 162 0.51 6.12 14.01
CA PHE A 162 1.03 7.29 13.32
C PHE A 162 1.85 6.78 12.13
N HIS A 163 1.31 6.91 10.92
CA HIS A 163 1.95 6.38 9.72
C HIS A 163 3.21 7.14 9.33
N ASP A 164 4.13 6.48 8.63
CA ASP A 164 5.26 7.08 7.93
C ASP A 164 6.11 8.02 8.82
N ALA A 165 6.38 7.61 10.07
CA ALA A 165 7.26 8.32 10.99
C ALA A 165 8.71 8.39 10.49
N ASP A 166 9.07 7.48 9.59
CA ASP A 166 10.34 7.39 8.86
C ASP A 166 10.56 8.53 7.85
N TYR A 167 9.50 9.26 7.45
CA TYR A 167 9.58 10.44 6.59
C TYR A 167 9.12 11.72 7.27
N PHE A 168 8.58 11.63 8.50
CA PHE A 168 7.92 12.74 9.16
C PHE A 168 8.89 13.86 9.62
N ALA A 169 10.16 13.55 9.85
CA ALA A 169 11.16 14.57 10.19
C ALA A 169 11.38 15.57 9.03
N GLN A 170 11.18 15.16 7.79
CA GLN A 170 11.21 16.01 6.62
C GLN A 170 9.86 16.72 6.41
N HIS A 171 9.85 17.83 5.67
CA HIS A 171 8.63 18.54 5.27
C HIS A 171 8.03 17.89 4.02
N MET A 172 7.64 16.59 4.15
CA MET A 172 7.08 15.78 3.08
C MET A 172 5.61 15.47 3.39
N HIS A 173 4.80 15.36 2.35
CA HIS A 173 3.40 14.96 2.44
C HIS A 173 3.21 13.55 1.86
N ASN A 174 1.98 13.01 1.95
CA ASN A 174 1.71 11.62 1.63
C ASN A 174 1.53 11.39 0.11
N CYS A 175 0.35 11.66 -0.44
CA CYS A 175 -0.03 11.24 -1.79
C CYS A 175 -0.48 12.42 -2.66
N ASP A 176 -0.34 12.25 -4.00
CA ASP A 176 -0.59 13.31 -4.97
C ASP A 176 -1.54 12.89 -6.10
N LEU A 177 -2.33 13.87 -6.59
CA LEU A 177 -2.88 13.86 -7.95
C LEU A 177 -2.05 14.82 -8.82
N VAL A 178 -1.17 14.27 -9.63
CA VAL A 178 -0.22 15.07 -10.43
C VAL A 178 -0.93 15.76 -11.60
N ASN A 179 -0.74 17.05 -11.75
CA ASN A 179 -1.28 17.83 -12.85
C ASN A 179 -0.37 17.78 -14.07
N LEU A 180 -0.33 16.63 -14.74
CA LEU A 180 0.43 16.47 -15.99
C LEU A 180 -0.06 17.41 -17.10
N GLU A 181 -1.36 17.77 -17.14
CA GLU A 181 -1.87 18.70 -18.14
C GLU A 181 -1.13 20.03 -18.06
N ASP A 182 -1.07 20.63 -16.87
CA ASP A 182 -0.36 21.90 -16.69
C ASP A 182 1.13 21.80 -17.05
N MET A 183 1.80 20.72 -16.59
CA MET A 183 3.24 20.56 -16.83
C MET A 183 3.58 20.32 -18.30
N LEU A 184 2.75 19.57 -19.03
CA LEU A 184 2.99 19.26 -20.45
C LEU A 184 2.55 20.40 -21.38
N GLN A 185 1.46 21.12 -21.06
CA GLN A 185 0.97 22.20 -21.92
C GLN A 185 1.77 23.51 -21.73
N ASN A 186 2.15 23.84 -20.49
CA ASN A 186 2.81 25.09 -20.15
C ASN A 186 4.34 24.92 -19.95
N GLY A 187 4.83 23.70 -20.11
CA GLY A 187 6.23 23.37 -19.81
C GLY A 187 6.48 23.25 -18.30
N THR A 188 7.62 22.70 -17.95
CA THR A 188 8.05 22.46 -16.57
C THR A 188 9.56 22.60 -16.44
N VAL A 189 10.08 22.42 -15.23
CA VAL A 189 11.53 22.36 -14.96
C VAL A 189 11.82 21.05 -14.22
N ILE A 190 12.75 20.25 -14.75
CA ILE A 190 13.22 19.01 -14.14
C ILE A 190 14.72 19.13 -13.88
N SER A 191 15.12 19.00 -12.62
CA SER A 191 16.54 19.11 -12.20
C SER A 191 17.26 20.36 -12.77
N GLY A 192 16.56 21.49 -12.76
CA GLY A 192 17.08 22.78 -13.25
C GLY A 192 17.05 22.96 -14.77
N THR A 193 16.61 21.94 -15.53
CA THR A 193 16.47 21.99 -16.99
C THR A 193 15.05 22.32 -17.40
N LYS A 194 14.87 23.37 -18.22
CA LYS A 194 13.59 23.73 -18.78
C LYS A 194 13.13 22.68 -19.80
N ILE A 195 11.91 22.22 -19.65
CA ILE A 195 11.26 21.27 -20.55
C ILE A 195 10.07 22.01 -21.18
N ASP A 196 10.14 22.21 -22.49
CA ASP A 196 9.07 22.83 -23.25
C ASP A 196 7.94 21.84 -23.57
N ARG A 197 6.83 22.35 -24.11
CA ARG A 197 5.68 21.54 -24.51
C ARG A 197 6.09 20.45 -25.51
N PRO A 198 5.71 19.16 -25.30
CA PRO A 198 6.06 18.08 -26.22
C PRO A 198 5.50 18.27 -27.62
N HIS A 199 6.26 17.84 -28.65
CA HIS A 199 5.88 17.86 -30.04
C HIS A 199 5.47 16.49 -30.59
N SER A 200 5.27 15.49 -29.74
CA SER A 200 4.72 14.18 -30.08
C SER A 200 4.20 13.45 -28.84
N PHE A 201 3.38 12.44 -29.06
CA PHE A 201 2.88 11.56 -28.00
C PHE A 201 4.01 10.80 -27.29
N SER A 202 4.95 10.22 -28.05
CA SER A 202 6.12 9.51 -27.45
C SER A 202 6.95 10.44 -26.56
N THR A 203 7.17 11.70 -26.99
CA THR A 203 7.89 12.68 -26.17
C THR A 203 7.11 13.03 -24.91
N ALA A 204 5.79 13.20 -25.01
CA ALA A 204 4.92 13.45 -23.85
C ALA A 204 4.98 12.29 -22.84
N CYS A 205 4.94 11.04 -23.31
CA CYS A 205 5.08 9.86 -22.47
C CYS A 205 6.44 9.81 -21.77
N ASN A 206 7.53 10.12 -22.48
CA ASN A 206 8.86 10.14 -21.88
C ASN A 206 9.00 11.22 -20.79
N ILE A 207 8.52 12.44 -21.08
CA ILE A 207 8.52 13.53 -20.08
C ILE A 207 7.66 13.17 -18.87
N ALA A 208 6.48 12.56 -19.09
CA ALA A 208 5.62 12.09 -18.01
C ALA A 208 6.33 11.12 -17.06
N THR A 209 7.14 10.19 -17.59
CA THR A 209 7.91 9.25 -16.74
C THR A 209 9.00 9.94 -15.91
N GLN A 210 9.62 10.97 -16.47
CA GLN A 210 10.61 11.78 -15.74
C GLN A 210 9.92 12.58 -14.60
N ILE A 211 8.74 13.16 -14.88
CA ILE A 211 7.92 13.84 -13.87
C ILE A 211 7.55 12.86 -12.75
N ILE A 212 7.06 11.65 -13.10
CA ILE A 212 6.70 10.60 -12.15
C ILE A 212 7.88 10.27 -11.21
N ALA A 213 9.08 10.12 -11.76
CA ALA A 213 10.27 9.81 -10.97
C ALA A 213 10.66 10.95 -10.01
N GLN A 214 10.57 12.20 -10.45
CA GLN A 214 10.87 13.36 -9.62
C GLN A 214 9.82 13.57 -8.51
N VAL A 215 8.54 13.44 -8.83
CA VAL A 215 7.45 13.53 -7.85
C VAL A 215 7.60 12.44 -6.80
N ALA A 216 7.82 11.19 -7.21
CA ALA A 216 8.03 10.06 -6.29
C ALA A 216 9.23 10.23 -5.35
N SER A 217 10.20 11.07 -5.72
CA SER A 217 11.36 11.39 -4.87
C SER A 217 11.11 12.55 -3.90
N CYS A 218 9.97 13.23 -4.00
CA CYS A 218 9.65 14.42 -3.20
C CYS A 218 8.45 14.23 -2.25
N GLN A 219 7.83 13.05 -2.26
CA GLN A 219 6.73 12.65 -1.38
C GLN A 219 6.93 11.19 -0.97
N TYR A 220 6.26 10.72 0.08
CA TYR A 220 6.48 9.36 0.60
C TYR A 220 5.35 8.37 0.27
N GLY A 221 4.21 8.82 -0.21
CA GLY A 221 3.09 7.96 -0.60
C GLY A 221 3.06 7.65 -2.10
N GLY A 222 1.86 7.48 -2.64
CA GLY A 222 1.62 7.22 -4.05
C GLY A 222 1.19 8.46 -4.82
N GLN A 223 1.42 8.45 -6.10
CA GLN A 223 0.94 9.47 -7.03
C GLN A 223 0.00 8.87 -8.06
N SER A 224 -0.91 9.69 -8.58
CA SER A 224 -1.78 9.28 -9.68
C SER A 224 -1.70 10.26 -10.83
N ILE A 225 -1.72 9.71 -12.04
CA ILE A 225 -1.80 10.43 -13.31
C ILE A 225 -3.02 9.94 -14.09
N THR A 226 -3.54 10.75 -14.99
CA THR A 226 -4.56 10.33 -15.95
C THR A 226 -3.99 10.27 -17.37
N LEU A 227 -4.43 9.26 -18.14
CA LEU A 227 -4.06 9.16 -19.56
C LEU A 227 -4.71 10.28 -20.40
N THR A 228 -5.79 10.88 -19.91
CA THR A 228 -6.44 12.01 -20.58
C THR A 228 -5.50 13.19 -20.78
N HIS A 229 -4.56 13.43 -19.85
CA HIS A 229 -3.57 14.49 -19.99
C HIS A 229 -2.54 14.23 -21.11
N LEU A 230 -2.43 12.97 -21.57
CA LEU A 230 -1.55 12.58 -22.69
C LEU A 230 -2.31 12.54 -24.04
N ALA A 231 -3.62 12.33 -24.02
CA ALA A 231 -4.44 12.16 -25.22
C ALA A 231 -4.31 13.32 -26.25
N PRO A 232 -4.22 14.62 -25.87
CA PRO A 232 -4.06 15.71 -26.82
C PRO A 232 -2.79 15.61 -27.66
N PHE A 233 -1.75 14.91 -27.19
CA PHE A 233 -0.50 14.75 -27.92
C PHE A 233 -0.57 13.67 -29.01
N VAL A 234 -1.63 12.85 -29.04
CA VAL A 234 -1.93 11.95 -30.18
C VAL A 234 -2.29 12.76 -31.40
N ASP A 235 -3.12 13.80 -31.27
CA ASP A 235 -3.46 14.69 -32.37
C ASP A 235 -2.23 15.49 -32.85
N VAL A 236 -1.35 15.92 -31.94
CA VAL A 236 -0.06 16.55 -32.31
C VAL A 236 0.78 15.60 -33.15
N SER A 237 0.91 14.32 -32.74
CA SER A 237 1.62 13.29 -33.53
C SER A 237 0.92 13.01 -34.85
N ARG A 238 -0.42 12.94 -34.89
CA ARG A 238 -1.18 12.70 -36.12
C ARG A 238 -0.87 13.77 -37.15
N LYS A 239 -0.95 15.06 -36.78
CA LYS A 239 -0.63 16.19 -37.68
C LYS A 239 0.81 16.14 -38.21
N LYS A 240 1.75 15.80 -37.37
CA LYS A 240 3.17 15.61 -37.73
C LYS A 240 3.32 14.46 -38.73
N ILE A 241 2.74 13.30 -38.45
CA ILE A 241 2.76 12.11 -39.28
C ILE A 241 2.11 12.37 -40.65
N MET A 242 1.01 13.12 -40.69
CA MET A 242 0.36 13.54 -41.94
C MET A 242 1.32 14.36 -42.82
N ALA A 243 1.99 15.36 -42.21
CA ALA A 243 2.96 16.20 -42.96
C ALA A 243 4.12 15.37 -43.49
N GLU A 244 4.75 14.53 -42.63
CA GLU A 244 5.84 13.65 -43.03
C GLU A 244 5.44 12.64 -44.12
N THR A 245 4.23 12.07 -44.02
CA THR A 245 3.71 11.12 -45.04
C THR A 245 3.47 11.82 -46.35
N THR A 246 2.93 13.06 -46.31
CA THR A 246 2.74 13.89 -47.51
C THR A 246 4.08 14.17 -48.22
N GLU A 247 5.09 14.57 -47.47
CA GLU A 247 6.44 14.83 -48.02
C GLU A 247 7.06 13.57 -48.60
N LEU A 248 6.95 12.41 -47.93
CA LEU A 248 7.45 11.14 -48.42
C LEU A 248 6.79 10.73 -49.76
N ILE A 249 5.47 10.86 -49.85
CA ILE A 249 4.70 10.57 -51.09
C ILE A 249 5.17 11.48 -52.24
N LYS A 250 5.33 12.79 -51.98
CA LYS A 250 5.84 13.75 -52.99
C LYS A 250 7.26 13.37 -53.40
N ALA A 251 8.14 13.04 -52.48
CA ALA A 251 9.55 12.72 -52.77
C ALA A 251 9.72 11.42 -53.55
N THR A 252 8.85 10.43 -53.31
CA THR A 252 8.87 9.13 -53.96
C THR A 252 8.05 9.05 -55.23
N GLY A 253 7.19 10.04 -55.50
CA GLY A 253 6.31 10.04 -56.66
C GLY A 253 5.18 8.98 -56.60
N LEU A 254 4.92 8.41 -55.45
CA LEU A 254 3.89 7.40 -55.26
C LEU A 254 2.47 8.01 -55.49
N GLN A 255 1.62 7.27 -56.20
CA GLN A 255 0.23 7.57 -56.37
C GLN A 255 -0.56 6.80 -55.32
N VAL A 256 -1.18 7.49 -54.36
CA VAL A 256 -1.98 6.89 -53.30
C VAL A 256 -3.37 7.52 -53.28
N SER A 257 -4.43 6.73 -53.00
CA SER A 257 -5.76 7.26 -52.77
C SER A 257 -5.84 7.94 -51.38
N SER A 258 -6.87 8.77 -51.19
CA SER A 258 -7.14 9.37 -49.85
C SER A 258 -7.29 8.31 -48.79
N GLU A 259 -8.00 7.22 -49.06
CA GLU A 259 -8.21 6.10 -48.11
C GLU A 259 -6.88 5.40 -47.77
N GLN A 260 -6.01 5.22 -48.76
CA GLN A 260 -4.68 4.64 -48.51
C GLN A 260 -3.82 5.59 -47.69
N PHE A 261 -3.90 6.89 -47.95
CA PHE A 261 -3.18 7.90 -47.17
C PHE A 261 -3.66 7.88 -45.70
N ASP A 262 -4.99 7.94 -45.48
CA ASP A 262 -5.57 7.92 -44.13
C ASP A 262 -5.20 6.63 -43.37
N TYR A 263 -5.26 5.49 -44.07
CA TYR A 263 -4.81 4.21 -43.48
C TYR A 263 -3.32 4.24 -43.08
N MET A 264 -2.45 4.76 -43.92
CA MET A 264 -0.99 4.87 -43.61
C MET A 264 -0.77 5.77 -42.41
N VAL A 265 -1.45 6.89 -42.32
CA VAL A 265 -1.36 7.83 -41.20
C VAL A 265 -1.84 7.15 -39.90
N GLU A 266 -3.01 6.51 -39.89
CA GLU A 266 -3.58 5.87 -38.70
C GLU A 266 -2.73 4.67 -38.22
N GLN A 267 -2.11 3.89 -39.11
CA GLN A 267 -1.18 2.83 -38.71
C GLN A 267 0.05 3.41 -37.99
N ARG A 268 0.62 4.50 -38.54
CA ARG A 268 1.78 5.19 -37.92
C ARG A 268 1.39 5.83 -36.56
N VAL A 269 0.18 6.36 -36.42
CA VAL A 269 -0.33 6.88 -35.14
C VAL A 269 -0.46 5.75 -34.12
N LYS A 270 -1.01 4.61 -34.50
CA LYS A 270 -1.09 3.42 -33.62
C LYS A 270 0.29 2.93 -33.18
N ASP A 271 1.28 2.92 -34.09
CA ASP A 271 2.65 2.56 -33.76
C ASP A 271 3.29 3.57 -32.80
N GLU A 272 3.00 4.87 -32.96
CA GLU A 272 3.44 5.91 -32.04
C GLU A 272 2.83 5.72 -30.64
N ILE A 273 1.52 5.43 -30.55
CA ILE A 273 0.82 5.15 -29.28
C ILE A 273 1.46 3.92 -28.62
N LYS A 274 1.68 2.84 -29.39
CA LYS A 274 2.31 1.62 -28.88
C LYS A 274 3.67 1.88 -28.25
N ARG A 275 4.52 2.66 -28.90
CA ARG A 275 5.86 3.02 -28.39
C ARG A 275 5.77 3.90 -27.15
N GLY A 276 4.87 4.90 -27.14
CA GLY A 276 4.68 5.78 -25.98
C GLY A 276 4.19 5.02 -24.75
N VAL A 277 3.21 4.14 -24.91
CA VAL A 277 2.69 3.29 -23.83
C VAL A 277 3.78 2.33 -23.32
N GLN A 278 4.55 1.74 -24.22
CA GLN A 278 5.68 0.88 -23.86
C GLN A 278 6.74 1.64 -23.05
N THR A 279 7.02 2.89 -23.42
CA THR A 279 7.92 3.77 -22.67
C THR A 279 7.45 3.95 -21.23
N ILE A 280 6.18 4.29 -21.04
CA ILE A 280 5.62 4.44 -19.67
C ILE A 280 5.77 3.14 -18.89
N GLN A 281 5.34 2.01 -19.46
CA GLN A 281 5.36 0.73 -18.77
C GLN A 281 6.78 0.34 -18.33
N TYR A 282 7.74 0.37 -19.23
CA TYR A 282 9.11 -0.07 -18.91
C TYR A 282 9.87 0.92 -18.04
N GLN A 283 9.73 2.21 -18.26
CA GLN A 283 10.42 3.20 -17.43
C GLN A 283 9.91 3.18 -15.98
N VAL A 284 8.60 3.08 -15.77
CA VAL A 284 8.06 2.99 -14.40
C VAL A 284 8.61 1.77 -13.65
N ILE A 285 8.76 0.64 -14.32
CA ILE A 285 9.25 -0.60 -13.69
C ILE A 285 10.75 -0.56 -13.42
N THR A 286 11.51 0.06 -14.32
CA THR A 286 12.98 0.05 -14.27
C THR A 286 13.60 1.22 -13.52
N LEU A 287 12.81 2.26 -13.22
CA LEU A 287 13.25 3.39 -12.41
C LEU A 287 13.31 3.02 -10.93
N MET A 288 14.39 3.42 -10.29
CA MET A 288 14.52 3.41 -8.82
C MET A 288 14.54 4.86 -8.34
N THR A 289 13.59 5.20 -7.48
CA THR A 289 13.51 6.52 -6.83
C THR A 289 14.47 6.62 -5.66
N THR A 290 14.59 7.80 -5.07
CA THR A 290 15.38 8.00 -3.84
C THR A 290 14.85 7.19 -2.65
N ASN A 291 13.58 6.74 -2.71
CA ASN A 291 12.96 5.91 -1.67
C ASN A 291 13.27 4.41 -1.83
N GLY A 292 14.23 4.06 -2.69
CA GLY A 292 14.71 2.69 -2.85
C GLY A 292 13.72 1.71 -3.52
N GLN A 293 12.72 2.21 -4.24
CA GLN A 293 11.73 1.39 -4.96
C GLN A 293 11.35 2.02 -6.31
N ALA A 294 10.65 1.26 -7.16
CA ALA A 294 10.00 1.82 -8.33
C ALA A 294 8.97 2.88 -7.93
N PRO A 295 8.71 3.90 -8.78
CA PRO A 295 7.69 4.91 -8.47
C PRO A 295 6.33 4.27 -8.16
N PHE A 296 5.77 4.59 -7.00
CA PHE A 296 4.42 4.16 -6.64
C PHE A 296 3.40 5.02 -7.38
N VAL A 297 3.07 4.60 -8.62
CA VAL A 297 2.21 5.35 -9.52
C VAL A 297 0.96 4.58 -9.91
N THR A 298 -0.16 5.29 -9.93
CA THR A 298 -1.46 4.83 -10.42
C THR A 298 -1.78 5.56 -11.73
N VAL A 299 -2.21 4.82 -12.73
CA VAL A 299 -2.65 5.33 -14.03
C VAL A 299 -4.15 5.20 -14.14
N PHE A 300 -4.82 6.31 -14.33
CA PHE A 300 -6.27 6.44 -14.43
C PHE A 300 -6.71 6.43 -15.89
N MET A 301 -7.72 5.62 -16.18
CA MET A 301 -8.25 5.37 -17.52
C MET A 301 -9.75 5.70 -17.52
N TYR A 302 -10.11 6.92 -17.92
CA TYR A 302 -11.46 7.46 -17.84
C TYR A 302 -11.84 8.19 -19.14
N LEU A 303 -12.73 7.59 -19.95
CA LEU A 303 -13.08 8.09 -21.29
C LEU A 303 -13.85 9.41 -21.23
N ASN A 304 -14.82 9.53 -20.30
CA ASN A 304 -15.64 10.75 -20.15
C ASN A 304 -14.87 11.94 -19.54
N GLU A 305 -13.59 11.77 -19.20
CA GLU A 305 -12.70 12.88 -18.84
C GLU A 305 -12.22 13.67 -20.08
N ALA A 306 -12.30 13.08 -21.28
CA ALA A 306 -11.93 13.71 -22.53
C ALA A 306 -12.81 14.94 -22.84
N LYS A 307 -12.21 15.99 -23.41
CA LYS A 307 -12.86 17.29 -23.65
C LYS A 307 -13.72 17.32 -24.92
N ASN A 308 -13.50 16.38 -25.84
CA ASN A 308 -14.23 16.27 -27.12
C ASN A 308 -14.14 14.84 -27.65
N GLU A 309 -14.93 14.50 -28.65
CA GLU A 309 -15.04 13.18 -29.24
C GLU A 309 -13.74 12.67 -29.87
N GLN A 310 -12.94 13.54 -30.50
CA GLN A 310 -11.64 13.14 -31.05
C GLN A 310 -10.65 12.74 -29.94
N GLU A 311 -10.59 13.54 -28.89
CA GLU A 311 -9.74 13.24 -27.71
C GLU A 311 -10.20 11.95 -27.03
N LYS A 312 -11.54 11.71 -26.95
CA LYS A 312 -12.11 10.47 -26.42
C LYS A 312 -11.73 9.25 -27.26
N ALA A 313 -11.79 9.36 -28.58
CA ALA A 313 -11.38 8.30 -29.50
C ALA A 313 -9.86 8.02 -29.38
N ASP A 314 -9.04 9.05 -29.33
CA ASP A 314 -7.59 8.92 -29.14
C ASP A 314 -7.24 8.33 -27.77
N LEU A 315 -7.95 8.73 -26.71
CA LEU A 315 -7.82 8.17 -25.37
C LEU A 315 -8.21 6.68 -25.35
N ALA A 316 -9.27 6.28 -26.07
CA ALA A 316 -9.66 4.88 -26.20
C ALA A 316 -8.55 4.03 -26.82
N LEU A 317 -7.83 4.54 -27.85
CA LEU A 317 -6.68 3.85 -28.43
C LEU A 317 -5.53 3.70 -27.43
N ILE A 318 -5.28 4.73 -26.61
CA ILE A 318 -4.24 4.66 -25.55
C ILE A 318 -4.62 3.61 -24.50
N ILE A 319 -5.87 3.63 -24.02
CA ILE A 319 -6.37 2.66 -23.02
C ILE A 319 -6.30 1.24 -23.57
N GLU A 320 -6.71 1.02 -24.81
CA GLU A 320 -6.64 -0.27 -25.49
C GLU A 320 -5.20 -0.81 -25.50
N GLU A 321 -4.24 0.03 -25.86
CA GLU A 321 -2.82 -0.37 -25.91
C GLU A 321 -2.25 -0.62 -24.51
N VAL A 322 -2.60 0.19 -23.50
CA VAL A 322 -2.21 -0.04 -22.09
C VAL A 322 -2.71 -1.40 -21.61
N LEU A 323 -3.97 -1.73 -21.88
CA LEU A 323 -4.55 -3.01 -21.48
C LEU A 323 -3.91 -4.19 -22.23
N LYS A 324 -3.63 -4.06 -23.53
CA LYS A 324 -2.93 -5.09 -24.33
C LYS A 324 -1.53 -5.38 -23.79
N GLN A 325 -0.75 -4.34 -23.52
CA GLN A 325 0.60 -4.50 -22.98
C GLN A 325 0.58 -5.06 -21.56
N ARG A 326 -0.38 -4.65 -20.73
CA ARG A 326 -0.55 -5.21 -19.39
C ARG A 326 -1.00 -6.68 -19.44
N TYR A 327 -1.90 -7.04 -20.33
CA TYR A 327 -2.32 -8.44 -20.54
C TYR A 327 -1.12 -9.33 -20.91
N GLN A 328 -0.23 -8.85 -21.76
CA GLN A 328 1.03 -9.52 -22.09
C GLN A 328 1.93 -9.66 -20.87
N GLY A 329 2.06 -8.61 -20.05
CA GLY A 329 2.98 -8.53 -18.93
C GLY A 329 4.37 -8.07 -19.34
N VAL A 330 5.37 -8.29 -18.48
CA VAL A 330 6.78 -8.00 -18.73
C VAL A 330 7.64 -9.24 -18.52
N LYS A 331 8.75 -9.34 -19.22
CA LYS A 331 9.71 -10.43 -19.02
C LYS A 331 10.65 -10.11 -17.87
N ASN A 332 10.81 -11.06 -16.96
CA ASN A 332 11.86 -11.01 -15.96
C ASN A 332 13.22 -11.44 -16.55
N GLU A 333 14.27 -11.49 -15.72
CA GLU A 333 15.62 -11.85 -16.09
C GLU A 333 15.77 -13.25 -16.74
N LYS A 334 14.88 -14.19 -16.41
CA LYS A 334 14.82 -15.55 -17.00
C LYS A 334 13.86 -15.65 -18.19
N GLY A 335 13.31 -14.52 -18.65
CA GLY A 335 12.40 -14.47 -19.78
C GLY A 335 10.97 -14.93 -19.49
N ALA A 336 10.62 -15.18 -18.23
CA ALA A 336 9.25 -15.49 -17.84
C ALA A 336 8.38 -14.22 -17.88
N TRP A 337 7.17 -14.35 -18.43
CA TRP A 337 6.18 -13.27 -18.44
C TRP A 337 5.53 -13.13 -17.06
N ILE A 338 5.78 -12.02 -16.40
CA ILE A 338 5.27 -11.73 -15.06
C ILE A 338 4.33 -10.52 -15.05
N THR A 339 3.52 -10.44 -13.99
CA THR A 339 2.68 -9.27 -13.70
C THR A 339 3.52 -8.23 -12.96
N PRO A 340 3.78 -7.03 -13.53
CA PRO A 340 4.50 -5.98 -12.83
C PRO A 340 3.61 -5.36 -11.74
N ALA A 341 4.22 -5.01 -10.59
CA ALA A 341 3.52 -4.34 -9.50
C ALA A 341 3.02 -2.93 -9.90
N PHE A 342 3.82 -2.21 -10.69
CA PHE A 342 3.54 -0.84 -11.15
C PHE A 342 3.64 -0.71 -12.68
N PRO A 343 2.99 0.31 -13.26
CA PRO A 343 1.99 1.18 -12.67
C PRO A 343 0.73 0.40 -12.27
N LYS A 344 0.08 0.81 -11.17
CA LYS A 344 -1.28 0.35 -10.86
C LYS A 344 -2.23 0.92 -11.92
N LEU A 345 -3.17 0.14 -12.38
CA LEU A 345 -4.15 0.57 -13.39
C LEU A 345 -5.54 0.66 -12.77
N ILE A 346 -6.24 1.76 -13.02
CA ILE A 346 -7.65 1.94 -12.64
C ILE A 346 -8.44 2.24 -13.90
N TYR A 347 -9.45 1.41 -14.16
CA TYR A 347 -10.37 1.53 -15.28
C TYR A 347 -11.73 2.00 -14.79
N VAL A 348 -12.24 3.10 -15.37
CA VAL A 348 -13.56 3.61 -15.01
C VAL A 348 -14.63 2.90 -15.82
N LEU A 349 -15.61 2.35 -15.10
CA LEU A 349 -16.82 1.79 -15.69
C LEU A 349 -17.82 2.93 -15.93
N GLU A 350 -18.18 3.11 -17.18
CA GLU A 350 -19.05 4.17 -17.70
C GLU A 350 -20.23 3.55 -18.44
N ASN A 351 -21.27 4.34 -18.69
CA ASN A 351 -22.45 3.84 -19.38
C ASN A 351 -22.12 3.32 -20.80
N ASP A 352 -21.23 3.99 -21.50
CA ASP A 352 -20.84 3.66 -22.88
C ASP A 352 -19.73 2.62 -23.01
N ASN A 353 -19.28 2.01 -21.89
CA ASN A 353 -18.34 0.89 -21.90
C ASN A 353 -18.82 -0.34 -21.10
N VAL A 354 -19.87 -0.23 -20.26
CA VAL A 354 -20.34 -1.33 -19.42
C VAL A 354 -21.54 -2.09 -19.98
N GLU A 355 -22.36 -1.41 -20.79
CA GLU A 355 -23.54 -2.01 -21.38
C GLU A 355 -23.20 -2.69 -22.73
N GLN A 356 -23.68 -3.92 -22.89
CA GLN A 356 -23.44 -4.69 -24.12
C GLN A 356 -23.98 -3.93 -25.35
N GLY A 357 -23.16 -3.80 -26.38
CA GLY A 357 -23.47 -3.03 -27.59
C GLY A 357 -23.14 -1.55 -27.52
N SER A 358 -22.65 -1.06 -26.40
CA SER A 358 -22.14 0.32 -26.30
C SER A 358 -20.82 0.49 -27.06
N PRO A 359 -20.46 1.73 -27.47
CA PRO A 359 -19.33 1.97 -28.37
C PRO A 359 -17.98 1.46 -27.86
N TYR A 360 -17.77 1.51 -26.54
CA TYR A 360 -16.50 1.14 -25.93
C TYR A 360 -16.58 -0.13 -25.07
N TYR A 361 -17.64 -0.94 -25.23
CA TYR A 361 -17.79 -2.21 -24.50
C TYR A 361 -16.60 -3.15 -24.68
N TYR A 362 -15.99 -3.16 -25.87
CA TYR A 362 -14.80 -3.98 -26.16
C TYR A 362 -13.60 -3.67 -25.24
N LEU A 363 -13.47 -2.42 -24.75
CA LEU A 363 -12.44 -2.05 -23.77
C LEU A 363 -12.70 -2.72 -22.43
N SER A 364 -13.95 -2.79 -21.98
CA SER A 364 -14.29 -3.50 -20.74
C SER A 364 -14.09 -5.01 -20.86
N GLU A 365 -14.37 -5.61 -22.03
CA GLU A 365 -14.02 -7.03 -22.27
C GLU A 365 -12.49 -7.24 -22.24
N LEU A 366 -11.71 -6.33 -22.81
CA LEU A 366 -10.25 -6.38 -22.75
C LEU A 366 -9.74 -6.20 -21.33
N ALA A 367 -10.32 -5.25 -20.57
CA ALA A 367 -10.03 -5.04 -19.15
C ALA A 367 -10.35 -6.28 -18.32
N ALA A 368 -11.51 -6.92 -18.55
CA ALA A 368 -11.90 -8.17 -17.90
C ALA A 368 -10.91 -9.32 -18.18
N LYS A 369 -10.47 -9.47 -19.42
CA LYS A 369 -9.42 -10.44 -19.81
C LYS A 369 -8.11 -10.15 -19.11
N CYS A 370 -7.73 -8.88 -19.04
CA CYS A 370 -6.52 -8.44 -18.35
C CYS A 370 -6.61 -8.73 -16.84
N THR A 371 -7.72 -8.42 -16.18
CA THR A 371 -7.96 -8.73 -14.77
C THR A 371 -7.93 -10.24 -14.50
N ALA A 372 -8.59 -11.04 -15.32
CA ALA A 372 -8.60 -12.50 -15.19
C ALA A 372 -7.18 -13.09 -15.16
N ARG A 373 -6.26 -12.53 -15.94
CA ARG A 373 -4.89 -13.03 -16.08
C ARG A 373 -3.86 -12.31 -15.20
N ARG A 374 -4.06 -11.02 -14.91
CA ARG A 374 -3.04 -10.15 -14.29
C ARG A 374 -3.52 -9.46 -13.02
N MET A 375 -4.74 -9.71 -12.55
CA MET A 375 -5.37 -9.04 -11.40
C MET A 375 -5.52 -7.51 -11.55
N VAL A 376 -5.30 -6.96 -12.69
CA VAL A 376 -5.45 -5.53 -13.01
C VAL A 376 -6.16 -5.37 -14.35
N PRO A 377 -6.88 -4.26 -14.58
CA PRO A 377 -7.06 -3.08 -13.73
C PRO A 377 -8.00 -3.29 -12.54
N ASP A 378 -7.98 -2.33 -11.60
CA ASP A 378 -9.06 -2.11 -10.64
C ASP A 378 -10.16 -1.28 -11.29
N TYR A 379 -11.34 -1.24 -10.65
CA TYR A 379 -12.52 -0.66 -11.25
C TYR A 379 -13.14 0.43 -10.37
N ILE A 380 -13.38 1.59 -10.95
CA ILE A 380 -14.19 2.67 -10.36
C ILE A 380 -15.49 2.79 -11.14
N SER A 381 -16.61 2.86 -10.44
CA SER A 381 -17.92 3.16 -11.03
C SER A 381 -18.10 4.68 -11.15
N GLU A 382 -18.17 5.20 -12.36
CA GLU A 382 -18.54 6.60 -12.62
C GLU A 382 -19.89 6.93 -11.97
N LYS A 383 -20.89 6.07 -12.19
CA LYS A 383 -22.24 6.24 -11.65
C LYS A 383 -22.24 6.43 -10.13
N LYS A 384 -21.56 5.53 -9.40
CA LYS A 384 -21.50 5.60 -7.93
C LYS A 384 -20.62 6.73 -7.43
N MET A 385 -19.56 7.04 -8.15
CA MET A 385 -18.70 8.14 -7.79
C MET A 385 -19.41 9.49 -7.96
N LEU A 386 -20.17 9.68 -9.02
CA LEU A 386 -21.00 10.87 -9.21
C LEU A 386 -22.09 11.00 -8.13
N GLU A 387 -22.67 9.87 -7.66
CA GLU A 387 -23.60 9.89 -6.52
C GLU A 387 -22.94 10.34 -5.21
N LEU A 388 -21.67 10.00 -4.98
CA LEU A 388 -20.98 10.17 -3.69
C LEU A 388 -20.10 11.42 -3.62
N LYS A 389 -19.60 11.91 -4.75
CA LYS A 389 -18.59 12.97 -4.84
C LYS A 389 -19.12 14.26 -5.51
N ILE A 390 -20.42 14.40 -5.62
CA ILE A 390 -21.08 15.64 -6.02
C ILE A 390 -21.57 16.36 -4.76
N ASP A 391 -21.28 17.66 -4.68
CA ASP A 391 -21.77 18.50 -3.58
C ASP A 391 -23.26 18.84 -3.73
N ALA A 392 -23.84 19.48 -2.72
CA ALA A 392 -25.25 19.88 -2.71
C ALA A 392 -25.61 20.87 -3.85
N LYS A 393 -24.63 21.47 -4.51
CA LYS A 393 -24.82 22.40 -5.64
C LYS A 393 -24.64 21.71 -7.00
N GLY A 394 -24.42 20.40 -7.02
CA GLY A 394 -24.18 19.63 -8.22
C GLY A 394 -22.75 19.72 -8.76
N ASN A 395 -21.79 20.27 -7.98
CA ASN A 395 -20.38 20.33 -8.38
C ASN A 395 -19.69 19.04 -7.99
N GLY A 396 -18.99 18.47 -8.91
CA GLY A 396 -18.22 17.25 -8.70
C GLY A 396 -17.93 16.56 -10.00
N ASN A 397 -17.12 15.50 -9.95
CA ASN A 397 -16.81 14.67 -11.11
C ASN A 397 -16.33 13.30 -10.64
N CYS A 398 -16.15 12.38 -11.59
CA CYS A 398 -15.33 11.20 -11.38
C CYS A 398 -13.85 11.59 -11.51
N TYR A 399 -13.01 11.15 -10.56
CA TYR A 399 -11.58 11.47 -10.50
C TYR A 399 -10.82 10.32 -9.83
N PRO A 400 -9.48 10.21 -10.03
CA PRO A 400 -8.71 9.11 -9.47
C PRO A 400 -8.53 9.23 -7.95
N CYS A 401 -8.28 8.09 -7.30
CA CYS A 401 -7.63 8.09 -6.00
C CYS A 401 -6.14 8.45 -6.15
N MET A 402 -5.54 8.92 -5.09
CA MET A 402 -4.09 9.07 -4.93
C MET A 402 -3.50 7.73 -4.49
N GLY A 403 -2.46 7.26 -5.18
CA GLY A 403 -1.86 5.97 -4.88
C GLY A 403 -2.86 4.81 -4.95
N CYS A 404 -3.07 4.09 -3.84
CA CYS A 404 -3.90 2.89 -3.85
C CYS A 404 -5.40 3.17 -3.68
N ARG A 405 -5.82 4.08 -2.78
CA ARG A 405 -7.24 4.30 -2.46
C ARG A 405 -7.58 5.64 -1.78
N SER A 406 -6.63 6.55 -1.60
CA SER A 406 -6.89 7.83 -0.95
C SER A 406 -7.63 8.78 -1.90
N PHE A 407 -8.80 9.26 -1.50
CA PHE A 407 -9.58 10.22 -2.29
C PHE A 407 -9.59 11.60 -1.65
N LEU A 408 -9.43 12.61 -2.49
CA LEU A 408 -9.67 13.99 -2.12
C LEU A 408 -11.17 14.23 -1.93
N THR A 409 -11.53 15.21 -1.12
CA THR A 409 -12.89 15.72 -1.07
C THR A 409 -13.14 16.70 -2.22
N PRO A 410 -14.40 16.92 -2.66
CA PRO A 410 -14.73 17.93 -3.66
C PRO A 410 -14.18 19.30 -3.25
N TYR A 411 -13.62 20.03 -4.22
CA TYR A 411 -13.05 21.36 -4.03
C TYR A 411 -13.25 22.20 -5.28
N LEU A 412 -13.61 23.44 -5.09
CA LEU A 412 -13.71 24.43 -6.17
C LEU A 412 -12.52 25.39 -6.13
N ASP A 413 -11.90 25.61 -7.27
CA ASP A 413 -10.80 26.58 -7.39
C ASP A 413 -11.31 28.05 -7.29
N LEU A 414 -10.40 28.99 -7.40
CA LEU A 414 -10.72 30.42 -7.34
C LEU A 414 -11.64 30.90 -8.47
N THR A 415 -11.81 30.11 -9.54
CA THR A 415 -12.72 30.38 -10.65
C THR A 415 -14.10 29.72 -10.46
N GLY A 416 -14.29 28.99 -9.37
CA GLY A 416 -15.51 28.25 -9.07
C GLY A 416 -15.63 26.92 -9.81
N LYS A 417 -14.55 26.40 -10.41
CA LYS A 417 -14.54 25.10 -11.10
C LYS A 417 -14.01 24.00 -10.19
N PRO A 418 -14.55 22.77 -10.31
CA PRO A 418 -14.00 21.61 -9.63
C PRO A 418 -12.54 21.38 -10.00
N LYS A 419 -11.67 21.23 -9.00
CA LYS A 419 -10.25 20.95 -9.17
C LYS A 419 -9.87 19.67 -8.43
N TYR A 420 -9.25 18.73 -9.12
CA TYR A 420 -8.73 17.48 -8.57
C TYR A 420 -7.23 17.36 -8.74
N TYR A 421 -6.72 17.46 -9.96
CA TYR A 421 -5.28 17.42 -10.22
C TYR A 421 -4.56 18.65 -9.66
N GLY A 422 -3.34 18.46 -9.21
CA GLY A 422 -2.58 19.47 -8.50
C GLY A 422 -2.99 19.59 -7.02
N ARG A 423 -3.60 18.55 -6.44
CA ARG A 423 -3.98 18.48 -5.03
C ARG A 423 -3.34 17.26 -4.36
N PHE A 424 -3.33 17.21 -3.04
CA PHE A 424 -2.58 16.21 -2.28
C PHE A 424 -3.21 15.86 -0.93
N ASN A 425 -2.72 14.77 -0.31
CA ASN A 425 -3.03 14.37 1.06
C ASN A 425 -1.82 14.64 1.96
N GLN A 426 -2.06 15.26 3.12
CA GLN A 426 -1.01 15.67 4.06
C GLN A 426 -0.45 14.50 4.88
N GLY A 427 -1.27 13.47 5.16
CA GLY A 427 -0.86 12.30 5.92
C GLY A 427 -2.01 11.58 6.60
N VAL A 428 -1.68 10.53 7.35
CA VAL A 428 -2.65 9.57 7.93
C VAL A 428 -2.31 9.26 9.38
N VAL A 429 -3.34 9.11 10.21
CA VAL A 429 -3.28 8.46 11.54
C VAL A 429 -4.42 7.47 11.61
N THR A 430 -4.14 6.21 12.03
CA THR A 430 -5.15 5.14 12.06
C THR A 430 -5.51 4.77 13.49
N LEU A 431 -6.82 4.72 13.77
CA LEU A 431 -7.42 4.28 15.02
C LEU A 431 -7.60 2.75 15.02
N ASN A 432 -7.22 2.09 16.10
CA ASN A 432 -7.50 0.67 16.35
C ASN A 432 -8.85 0.52 17.06
N LEU A 433 -9.90 0.16 16.31
CA LEU A 433 -11.24 -0.02 16.86
C LEU A 433 -11.35 -1.24 17.78
N VAL A 434 -10.51 -2.26 17.58
CA VAL A 434 -10.47 -3.45 18.43
C VAL A 434 -9.94 -3.09 19.82
N ASP A 435 -8.95 -2.20 19.90
CA ASP A 435 -8.47 -1.67 21.19
C ASP A 435 -9.54 -0.93 21.97
N VAL A 436 -10.33 -0.11 21.31
CA VAL A 436 -11.49 0.60 21.94
C VAL A 436 -12.45 -0.42 22.52
N ALA A 437 -12.82 -1.44 21.74
CA ALA A 437 -13.76 -2.48 22.15
C ALA A 437 -13.22 -3.30 23.34
N CYS A 438 -12.01 -3.83 23.24
CA CYS A 438 -11.41 -4.63 24.32
C CYS A 438 -11.21 -3.81 25.61
N SER A 439 -10.79 -2.55 25.50
CA SER A 439 -10.62 -1.64 26.64
C SER A 439 -11.93 -1.29 27.33
N SER A 440 -13.08 -1.33 26.62
CA SER A 440 -14.38 -1.11 27.21
C SER A 440 -14.88 -2.25 28.09
N GLY A 441 -14.32 -3.47 27.87
CA GLY A 441 -14.81 -4.68 28.54
C GLY A 441 -16.21 -5.11 28.11
N GLY A 442 -16.71 -4.64 26.96
CA GLY A 442 -18.05 -4.90 26.43
C GLY A 442 -19.12 -3.92 26.92
N ASP A 443 -18.75 -2.95 27.77
CA ASP A 443 -19.66 -1.90 28.21
C ASP A 443 -19.83 -0.82 27.13
N MET A 444 -21.08 -0.60 26.69
CA MET A 444 -21.41 0.32 25.60
C MET A 444 -21.16 1.80 25.97
N MET A 445 -21.41 2.19 27.23
CA MET A 445 -21.16 3.58 27.66
C MET A 445 -19.66 3.86 27.69
N LYS A 446 -18.90 2.94 28.26
CA LYS A 446 -17.44 3.02 28.30
C LYS A 446 -16.83 2.95 26.89
N PHE A 447 -17.39 2.15 25.99
CA PHE A 447 -16.99 2.12 24.59
C PHE A 447 -17.11 3.51 23.93
N ASN A 448 -18.27 4.14 24.07
CA ASN A 448 -18.51 5.47 23.49
C ASN A 448 -17.57 6.53 24.09
N GLN A 449 -17.33 6.50 25.40
CA GLN A 449 -16.40 7.40 26.05
C GLN A 449 -14.98 7.20 25.52
N LEU A 450 -14.48 5.95 25.50
CA LEU A 450 -13.16 5.62 24.99
C LEU A 450 -13.00 5.96 23.50
N LEU A 451 -14.04 5.76 22.69
CA LEU A 451 -14.00 6.14 21.28
C LEU A 451 -13.77 7.65 21.14
N GLN A 452 -14.44 8.50 21.92
CA GLN A 452 -14.22 9.95 21.89
C GLN A 452 -12.80 10.32 22.37
N GLU A 453 -12.31 9.71 23.44
CA GLU A 453 -10.94 9.94 23.93
C GLU A 453 -9.88 9.55 22.87
N ARG A 454 -10.06 8.42 22.18
CA ARG A 454 -9.15 7.96 21.13
C ARG A 454 -9.24 8.82 19.86
N LEU A 455 -10.43 9.33 19.54
CA LEU A 455 -10.63 10.28 18.43
C LEU A 455 -9.91 11.60 18.71
N GLU A 456 -9.95 12.11 19.94
CA GLU A 456 -9.21 13.32 20.32
C GLU A 456 -7.70 13.09 20.22
N LEU A 457 -7.21 11.93 20.61
CA LEU A 457 -5.81 11.55 20.44
C LEU A 457 -5.39 11.51 18.96
N CYS A 458 -6.24 10.92 18.09
CA CYS A 458 -6.02 10.94 16.65
C CYS A 458 -6.04 12.36 16.07
N HIS A 459 -6.94 13.21 16.54
CA HIS A 459 -7.06 14.61 16.13
C HIS A 459 -5.76 15.36 16.41
N ARG A 460 -5.24 15.30 17.64
CA ARG A 460 -3.97 15.92 18.01
C ARG A 460 -2.81 15.41 17.16
N ALA A 461 -2.75 14.10 16.92
CA ALA A 461 -1.72 13.49 16.07
C ALA A 461 -1.81 13.96 14.60
N LEU A 462 -3.02 14.13 14.06
CA LEU A 462 -3.25 14.71 12.73
C LEU A 462 -2.88 16.19 12.69
N ARG A 463 -3.18 16.95 13.75
CA ARG A 463 -2.77 18.36 13.87
C ARG A 463 -1.25 18.51 13.82
N ILE A 464 -0.49 17.68 14.53
CA ILE A 464 0.96 17.68 14.49
C ILE A 464 1.47 17.42 13.07
N ARG A 465 0.81 16.53 12.28
CA ARG A 465 1.15 16.33 10.87
C ARG A 465 0.92 17.57 10.02
N HIS A 466 -0.23 18.22 10.20
CA HIS A 466 -0.55 19.46 9.51
C HIS A 466 0.46 20.58 9.87
N GLU A 467 0.73 20.77 11.14
CA GLU A 467 1.65 21.80 11.66
C GLU A 467 3.08 21.59 11.16
N ARG A 468 3.49 20.32 10.95
CA ARG A 468 4.81 20.01 10.37
C ARG A 468 4.99 20.56 8.96
N LEU A 469 3.93 20.71 8.19
CA LEU A 469 3.98 21.24 6.82
C LEU A 469 3.90 22.77 6.76
N LEU A 470 3.41 23.44 7.82
CA LEU A 470 3.35 24.91 7.88
C LEU A 470 4.74 25.53 7.76
N GLY A 471 4.83 26.65 7.04
CA GLY A 471 6.07 27.35 6.80
C GLY A 471 7.02 26.69 5.79
N THR A 472 6.62 25.54 5.20
CA THR A 472 7.43 24.89 4.17
C THR A 472 7.55 25.79 2.94
N LYS A 473 8.78 26.10 2.56
CA LYS A 473 9.06 26.90 1.36
C LYS A 473 8.93 26.05 0.10
N SER A 474 8.46 26.66 -0.96
CA SER A 474 8.32 26.02 -2.29
C SER A 474 9.64 25.43 -2.82
N ASP A 475 10.77 25.93 -2.31
CA ASP A 475 12.12 25.42 -2.62
C ASP A 475 12.41 24.03 -2.08
N ALA A 476 11.63 23.53 -1.10
CA ALA A 476 11.81 22.19 -0.54
C ALA A 476 11.57 21.08 -1.58
N ALA A 477 10.61 21.31 -2.49
CA ALA A 477 10.32 20.39 -3.60
C ALA A 477 9.84 21.19 -4.83
N PRO A 478 10.74 21.79 -5.61
CA PRO A 478 10.38 22.68 -6.73
C PRO A 478 9.46 22.01 -7.75
N ILE A 479 9.65 20.72 -8.05
CA ILE A 479 8.80 19.97 -8.99
C ILE A 479 7.32 19.98 -8.57
N LEU A 480 7.06 19.91 -7.25
CA LEU A 480 5.72 19.90 -6.68
C LEU A 480 5.12 21.31 -6.63
N TRP A 481 5.87 22.25 -6.06
CA TRP A 481 5.33 23.54 -5.62
C TRP A 481 5.53 24.67 -6.61
N GLN A 482 6.59 24.63 -7.44
CA GLN A 482 6.93 25.72 -8.37
C GLN A 482 6.70 25.35 -9.83
N ASN A 483 6.82 24.06 -10.19
CA ASN A 483 6.94 23.61 -11.59
C ASN A 483 5.70 22.88 -12.13
N GLY A 484 4.58 22.92 -11.40
CA GLY A 484 3.26 22.57 -11.91
C GLY A 484 2.70 21.23 -11.49
N ALA A 485 3.46 20.34 -10.83
CA ALA A 485 2.91 19.04 -10.41
C ALA A 485 1.72 19.21 -9.45
N LEU A 486 1.84 20.13 -8.46
CA LEU A 486 0.77 20.48 -7.53
C LEU A 486 0.42 21.97 -7.59
N ALA A 487 1.40 22.85 -7.75
CA ALA A 487 1.19 24.29 -7.81
C ALA A 487 2.26 24.99 -8.66
N ARG A 488 2.08 26.31 -8.89
CA ARG A 488 3.05 27.20 -9.50
C ARG A 488 3.31 28.39 -8.57
N LEU A 489 3.83 28.09 -7.38
CA LEU A 489 4.24 29.10 -6.42
C LEU A 489 5.55 29.76 -6.85
N LYS A 490 5.76 31.00 -6.40
CA LYS A 490 7.03 31.67 -6.60
C LYS A 490 8.11 31.03 -5.71
N LYS A 491 9.37 31.16 -6.13
CA LYS A 491 10.52 30.71 -5.33
C LYS A 491 10.50 31.38 -3.96
N GLY A 492 10.68 30.60 -2.89
CA GLY A 492 10.66 31.06 -1.50
C GLY A 492 9.27 31.30 -0.91
N GLU A 493 8.20 31.19 -1.70
CA GLU A 493 6.80 31.27 -1.21
C GLU A 493 6.47 30.04 -0.35
N VAL A 494 5.74 30.24 0.76
CA VAL A 494 5.30 29.14 1.63
C VAL A 494 4.04 28.47 1.09
N ILE A 495 3.90 27.16 1.38
CA ILE A 495 2.78 26.36 0.88
C ILE A 495 1.49 26.47 1.72
N ASP A 496 1.51 27.22 2.80
CA ASP A 496 0.45 27.23 3.84
C ASP A 496 -0.97 27.38 3.28
N LYS A 497 -1.15 28.24 2.25
CA LYS A 497 -2.45 28.41 1.59
C LYS A 497 -3.01 27.14 0.94
N LEU A 498 -2.14 26.14 0.68
CA LEU A 498 -2.53 24.85 0.07
C LEU A 498 -2.90 23.82 1.14
N LEU A 499 -2.76 24.13 2.43
CA LEU A 499 -3.03 23.22 3.53
C LEU A 499 -4.46 23.35 4.08
N TYR A 500 -5.20 24.38 3.69
CA TYR A 500 -6.51 24.75 4.24
C TYR A 500 -7.63 24.75 3.18
N ASN A 501 -8.86 24.86 3.68
CA ASN A 501 -10.08 25.07 2.90
C ASN A 501 -10.35 24.00 1.83
N GLY A 502 -9.87 22.77 2.04
CA GLY A 502 -10.11 21.65 1.14
C GLY A 502 -9.16 21.54 -0.05
N TYR A 503 -8.15 22.41 -0.18
CA TYR A 503 -7.15 22.23 -1.25
C TYR A 503 -6.39 20.93 -1.09
N SER A 504 -6.00 20.58 0.13
CA SER A 504 -5.46 19.28 0.50
C SER A 504 -6.33 18.62 1.58
N THR A 505 -6.20 17.32 1.75
CA THR A 505 -6.91 16.52 2.76
C THR A 505 -5.94 15.97 3.78
N ILE A 506 -6.46 15.60 4.97
CA ILE A 506 -5.73 14.83 5.97
C ILE A 506 -6.64 13.71 6.48
N SER A 507 -6.10 12.51 6.73
CA SER A 507 -6.92 11.32 6.82
C SER A 507 -6.93 10.68 8.20
N LEU A 508 -8.14 10.51 8.75
CA LEU A 508 -8.41 9.65 9.89
C LEU A 508 -8.66 8.22 9.40
N GLY A 509 -7.67 7.35 9.56
CA GLY A 509 -7.77 5.93 9.28
C GLY A 509 -8.42 5.13 10.40
N TYR A 510 -8.89 3.93 10.11
CA TYR A 510 -9.42 2.99 11.09
C TYR A 510 -9.17 1.54 10.69
N ALA A 511 -9.13 0.63 11.68
CA ALA A 511 -8.87 -0.78 11.48
C ALA A 511 -9.69 -1.64 12.43
N GLY A 512 -10.01 -2.88 12.01
CA GLY A 512 -10.61 -3.89 12.87
C GLY A 512 -12.08 -3.65 13.21
N LEU A 513 -12.87 -3.09 12.29
CA LEU A 513 -14.32 -2.90 12.53
C LEU A 513 -15.01 -4.24 12.75
N CYS A 514 -14.67 -5.29 12.02
CA CYS A 514 -15.23 -6.62 12.15
C CYS A 514 -15.01 -7.18 13.57
N GLU A 515 -13.78 -7.20 14.05
CA GLU A 515 -13.43 -7.70 15.39
C GLU A 515 -14.01 -6.81 16.50
N CYS A 516 -14.06 -5.49 16.30
CA CYS A 516 -14.70 -4.55 17.22
C CYS A 516 -16.17 -4.90 17.40
N VAL A 517 -16.92 -5.08 16.32
CA VAL A 517 -18.34 -5.45 16.36
C VAL A 517 -18.52 -6.82 17.01
N ARG A 518 -17.68 -7.79 16.67
CA ARG A 518 -17.74 -9.14 17.25
C ARG A 518 -17.53 -9.12 18.76
N TYR A 519 -16.55 -8.33 19.24
CA TYR A 519 -16.32 -8.21 20.68
C TYR A 519 -17.51 -7.58 21.42
N MET A 520 -18.11 -6.52 20.85
CA MET A 520 -19.20 -5.77 21.47
C MET A 520 -20.57 -6.45 21.38
N THR A 521 -20.82 -7.26 20.34
CA THR A 521 -22.15 -7.83 20.04
C THR A 521 -22.17 -9.36 20.04
N GLY A 522 -21.02 -10.02 20.03
CA GLY A 522 -20.90 -11.48 19.85
C GLY A 522 -21.12 -11.97 18.42
N LYS A 523 -21.40 -11.06 17.46
CA LYS A 523 -21.75 -11.39 16.07
C LYS A 523 -20.81 -10.72 15.08
N SER A 524 -20.73 -11.24 13.84
CA SER A 524 -20.06 -10.55 12.73
C SER A 524 -20.82 -9.26 12.37
N HIS A 525 -20.10 -8.26 11.86
CA HIS A 525 -20.75 -7.03 11.38
C HIS A 525 -21.59 -7.25 10.11
N THR A 526 -21.48 -8.40 9.46
CA THR A 526 -22.37 -8.85 8.38
C THR A 526 -23.73 -9.31 8.88
N ASP A 527 -23.86 -9.65 10.17
CA ASP A 527 -25.14 -10.01 10.79
C ASP A 527 -26.07 -8.78 10.82
N PRO A 528 -27.34 -8.92 10.37
CA PRO A 528 -28.29 -7.80 10.35
C PRO A 528 -28.49 -7.11 11.71
N ASP A 529 -28.40 -7.84 12.83
CA ASP A 529 -28.57 -7.28 14.17
C ASP A 529 -27.32 -6.49 14.64
N ALA A 530 -26.13 -6.86 14.17
CA ALA A 530 -24.87 -6.23 14.55
C ALA A 530 -24.47 -5.06 13.61
N LYS A 531 -24.92 -5.08 12.36
CA LYS A 531 -24.65 -4.07 11.35
C LYS A 531 -24.97 -2.63 11.80
N PRO A 532 -26.12 -2.34 12.48
CA PRO A 532 -26.40 -0.99 12.95
C PRO A 532 -25.34 -0.43 13.89
N PHE A 533 -24.75 -1.25 14.76
CA PHE A 533 -23.64 -0.82 15.62
C PHE A 533 -22.40 -0.44 14.79
N ALA A 534 -22.03 -1.26 13.80
CA ALA A 534 -20.93 -0.97 12.89
C ALA A 534 -21.13 0.38 12.16
N LEU A 535 -22.34 0.62 11.63
CA LEU A 535 -22.67 1.87 10.95
C LEU A 535 -22.62 3.08 11.90
N ASN A 536 -23.04 2.93 13.17
CA ASN A 536 -22.97 3.99 14.16
C ASN A 536 -21.52 4.35 14.52
N VAL A 537 -20.62 3.37 14.62
CA VAL A 537 -19.18 3.63 14.79
C VAL A 537 -18.67 4.48 13.62
N MET A 538 -18.97 4.09 12.38
CA MET A 538 -18.54 4.84 11.19
C MET A 538 -19.11 6.26 11.13
N LYS A 539 -20.36 6.46 11.55
CA LYS A 539 -20.97 7.79 11.66
C LYS A 539 -20.24 8.65 12.68
N ALA A 540 -19.89 8.08 13.85
CA ALA A 540 -19.14 8.80 14.88
C ALA A 540 -17.78 9.30 14.38
N LEU A 541 -17.06 8.48 13.59
CA LEU A 541 -15.80 8.91 12.95
C LEU A 541 -16.03 10.09 11.99
N ASN A 542 -17.06 10.04 11.17
CA ASN A 542 -17.39 11.12 10.23
C ASN A 542 -17.81 12.41 10.92
N GLU A 543 -18.60 12.33 11.99
CA GLU A 543 -19.01 13.48 12.79
C GLU A 543 -17.82 14.16 13.47
N ALA A 544 -16.84 13.39 13.96
CA ALA A 544 -15.60 13.93 14.51
C ALA A 544 -14.83 14.70 13.45
N CYS A 545 -14.58 14.11 12.28
CA CYS A 545 -13.91 14.76 11.17
C CYS A 545 -14.63 16.06 10.72
N LYS A 546 -15.97 16.03 10.68
CA LYS A 546 -16.79 17.19 10.34
C LYS A 546 -16.59 18.33 11.34
N LYS A 547 -16.66 18.05 12.65
CA LYS A 547 -16.45 19.04 13.71
C LYS A 547 -15.06 19.68 13.62
N TRP A 548 -14.01 18.87 13.44
CA TRP A 548 -12.65 19.37 13.31
C TRP A 548 -12.49 20.26 12.08
N LYS A 549 -13.05 19.83 10.94
CA LYS A 549 -13.03 20.60 9.69
C LYS A 549 -13.70 21.97 9.83
N GLU A 550 -14.87 22.02 10.47
CA GLU A 550 -15.62 23.25 10.71
C GLU A 550 -14.86 24.22 11.64
N ALA A 551 -14.17 23.67 12.65
CA ALA A 551 -13.43 24.48 13.63
C ALA A 551 -12.09 25.02 13.09
N GLU A 552 -11.42 24.29 12.23
CA GLU A 552 -10.02 24.53 11.88
C GLU A 552 -9.78 24.84 10.40
N HIS A 553 -10.81 24.65 9.55
CA HIS A 553 -10.70 24.79 8.10
C HIS A 553 -9.67 23.84 7.44
N ILE A 554 -9.30 22.75 8.15
CA ILE A 554 -8.47 21.65 7.64
C ILE A 554 -9.40 20.53 7.19
N ASP A 555 -9.13 19.92 6.03
CA ASP A 555 -10.06 18.96 5.44
C ASP A 555 -9.81 17.52 5.94
N TYR A 556 -10.27 17.25 7.15
CA TYR A 556 -10.25 15.93 7.75
C TYR A 556 -11.25 15.00 7.07
N SER A 557 -10.83 13.76 6.81
CA SER A 557 -11.67 12.79 6.11
C SER A 557 -11.44 11.37 6.62
N VAL A 558 -12.52 10.59 6.80
CA VAL A 558 -12.45 9.18 7.21
C VAL A 558 -11.90 8.34 6.05
N TYR A 559 -10.92 7.51 6.35
CA TYR A 559 -10.15 6.76 5.36
C TYR A 559 -10.05 5.27 5.70
N GLY A 560 -10.49 4.42 4.80
CA GLY A 560 -10.23 2.97 4.85
C GLY A 560 -8.77 2.67 4.55
N THR A 561 -7.91 2.91 5.52
CA THR A 561 -6.44 2.90 5.38
C THR A 561 -5.92 1.58 4.82
N PRO A 562 -4.97 1.59 3.86
CA PRO A 562 -4.19 0.40 3.54
C PRO A 562 -3.27 0.08 4.73
N LEU A 563 -3.50 -1.07 5.33
CA LEU A 563 -2.79 -1.51 6.53
C LEU A 563 -1.84 -2.65 6.19
N GLU A 564 -0.65 -2.35 5.69
CA GLU A 564 0.34 -3.36 5.30
C GLU A 564 0.86 -4.13 6.51
N SER A 565 1.80 -3.56 7.24
CA SER A 565 2.36 -4.13 8.48
C SER A 565 1.52 -3.78 9.72
N THR A 566 0.65 -2.78 9.64
CA THR A 566 -0.11 -2.24 10.78
C THR A 566 -1.11 -3.23 11.34
N THR A 567 -1.76 -4.06 10.49
CA THR A 567 -2.67 -5.13 10.96
C THR A 567 -1.96 -6.14 11.86
N TYR A 568 -0.74 -6.49 11.51
CA TYR A 568 0.12 -7.37 12.31
C TYR A 568 0.60 -6.69 13.60
N LYS A 569 1.04 -5.43 13.51
CA LYS A 569 1.41 -4.63 14.68
C LYS A 569 0.27 -4.55 15.68
N PHE A 570 -0.93 -4.20 15.23
CA PHE A 570 -2.11 -4.10 16.08
C PHE A 570 -2.46 -5.46 16.72
N ALA A 571 -2.43 -6.54 15.95
CA ALA A 571 -2.69 -7.88 16.50
C ALA A 571 -1.69 -8.26 17.61
N LYS A 572 -0.39 -7.98 17.43
CA LYS A 572 0.63 -8.21 18.48
C LYS A 572 0.35 -7.38 19.73
N CYS A 573 0.03 -6.11 19.60
CA CYS A 573 -0.27 -5.23 20.72
C CYS A 573 -1.53 -5.67 21.47
N LEU A 574 -2.58 -6.05 20.74
CA LEU A 574 -3.83 -6.55 21.32
C LEU A 574 -3.60 -7.83 22.12
N LYS A 575 -2.87 -8.81 21.56
CA LYS A 575 -2.52 -10.05 22.29
C LYS A 575 -1.73 -9.76 23.56
N LYS A 576 -0.78 -8.83 23.51
CA LYS A 576 0.03 -8.43 24.67
C LYS A 576 -0.82 -7.77 25.77
N ARG A 577 -1.82 -6.98 25.40
CA ARG A 577 -2.64 -6.19 26.34
C ARG A 577 -3.84 -6.97 26.89
N PHE A 578 -4.49 -7.77 26.06
CA PHE A 578 -5.78 -8.39 26.39
C PHE A 578 -5.76 -9.92 26.33
N GLY A 579 -4.62 -10.54 25.96
CA GLY A 579 -4.51 -11.97 25.76
C GLY A 579 -5.21 -12.44 24.47
N ILE A 580 -5.47 -13.75 24.41
CA ILE A 580 -6.11 -14.39 23.26
C ILE A 580 -7.63 -14.42 23.51
N ILE A 581 -8.38 -13.74 22.66
CA ILE A 581 -9.85 -13.71 22.64
C ILE A 581 -10.28 -14.30 21.30
N GLU A 582 -11.01 -15.41 21.32
CA GLU A 582 -11.43 -16.14 20.12
C GLU A 582 -12.23 -15.26 19.15
N GLY A 583 -11.83 -15.26 17.88
CA GLY A 583 -12.43 -14.44 16.82
C GLY A 583 -12.19 -12.94 16.93
N VAL A 584 -11.37 -12.47 17.88
CA VAL A 584 -11.04 -11.05 18.07
C VAL A 584 -9.54 -10.80 18.08
N THR A 585 -8.77 -11.49 18.95
CA THR A 585 -7.31 -11.30 19.07
C THR A 585 -6.51 -12.58 18.82
N ASP A 586 -7.13 -13.67 18.45
CA ASP A 586 -6.53 -14.99 18.24
C ASP A 586 -5.65 -15.08 16.98
N LYS A 587 -5.87 -14.23 15.99
CA LYS A 587 -5.09 -14.19 14.75
C LYS A 587 -3.86 -13.29 14.87
N ASN A 588 -2.88 -13.46 13.96
CA ASN A 588 -1.73 -12.55 13.87
C ASN A 588 -2.02 -11.30 13.00
N TYR A 589 -3.26 -11.09 12.66
CA TYR A 589 -3.76 -9.91 11.96
C TYR A 589 -5.13 -9.50 12.52
N ILE A 590 -5.53 -8.28 12.27
CA ILE A 590 -6.91 -7.81 12.38
C ILE A 590 -7.44 -7.46 10.99
N THR A 591 -8.75 -7.47 10.81
CA THR A 591 -9.39 -7.15 9.54
C THR A 591 -9.10 -5.69 9.15
N ASN A 592 -8.76 -5.48 7.89
CA ASN A 592 -8.50 -4.15 7.36
C ASN A 592 -9.81 -3.34 7.31
N SER A 593 -9.79 -2.11 7.84
CA SER A 593 -10.92 -1.15 7.81
C SER A 593 -12.28 -1.80 8.09
N TYR A 594 -13.20 -1.74 7.14
CA TYR A 594 -14.59 -2.25 7.21
C TYR A 594 -14.78 -3.62 6.55
N HIS A 595 -13.75 -4.20 5.97
CA HIS A 595 -13.91 -5.40 5.15
C HIS A 595 -14.55 -6.56 5.92
N VAL A 596 -15.27 -7.40 5.18
CA VAL A 596 -15.69 -8.71 5.68
C VAL A 596 -14.44 -9.52 5.98
N ASN A 597 -14.43 -10.24 7.12
CA ASN A 597 -13.27 -11.04 7.50
C ASN A 597 -12.94 -12.08 6.41
N VAL A 598 -11.66 -12.24 6.12
CA VAL A 598 -11.18 -13.09 5.01
C VAL A 598 -11.58 -14.56 5.11
N THR A 599 -11.97 -15.03 6.29
CA THR A 599 -12.43 -16.40 6.55
C THR A 599 -13.95 -16.56 6.41
N GLU A 600 -14.68 -15.47 6.27
CA GLU A 600 -16.14 -15.49 6.22
C GLU A 600 -16.63 -15.89 4.82
N LYS A 601 -17.48 -16.90 4.75
CA LYS A 601 -18.06 -17.39 3.50
C LYS A 601 -19.21 -16.48 3.08
N ILE A 602 -19.00 -15.73 2.04
CA ILE A 602 -19.96 -14.81 1.44
C ILE A 602 -19.70 -14.75 -0.06
N ASP A 603 -20.75 -14.67 -0.89
CA ASP A 603 -20.55 -14.52 -2.34
C ASP A 603 -20.11 -13.09 -2.71
N ALA A 604 -19.50 -12.95 -3.88
CA ALA A 604 -18.91 -11.69 -4.32
C ALA A 604 -19.94 -10.55 -4.44
N PHE A 605 -21.15 -10.83 -4.93
CA PHE A 605 -22.18 -9.82 -5.12
C PHE A 605 -22.73 -9.31 -3.79
N THR A 606 -23.02 -10.22 -2.87
CA THR A 606 -23.46 -9.89 -1.51
C THR A 606 -22.40 -9.12 -0.75
N LYS A 607 -21.13 -9.57 -0.83
CA LYS A 607 -19.99 -8.87 -0.19
C LYS A 607 -19.85 -7.44 -0.69
N LEU A 608 -19.81 -7.22 -1.99
CA LEU A 608 -19.67 -5.89 -2.57
C LEU A 608 -20.86 -4.98 -2.23
N SER A 609 -22.08 -5.53 -2.25
CA SER A 609 -23.28 -4.78 -1.85
C SER A 609 -23.24 -4.40 -0.37
N PHE A 610 -22.83 -5.31 0.51
CA PHE A 610 -22.66 -5.03 1.94
C PHE A 610 -21.59 -3.97 2.19
N GLU A 611 -20.41 -4.13 1.61
CA GLU A 611 -19.27 -3.22 1.81
C GLU A 611 -19.51 -1.82 1.20
N SER A 612 -20.40 -1.69 0.22
CA SER A 612 -20.72 -0.40 -0.42
C SER A 612 -21.24 0.64 0.58
N GLU A 613 -21.98 0.22 1.60
CA GLU A 613 -22.50 1.13 2.62
C GLU A 613 -21.37 1.71 3.50
N PHE A 614 -20.38 0.91 3.82
CA PHE A 614 -19.19 1.33 4.58
C PHE A 614 -18.22 2.14 3.74
N GLN A 615 -18.09 1.81 2.46
CA GLN A 615 -17.28 2.59 1.53
C GLN A 615 -17.82 4.02 1.39
N ARG A 616 -19.14 4.19 1.35
CA ARG A 616 -19.83 5.50 1.40
C ARG A 616 -19.47 6.30 2.65
N LEU A 617 -19.27 5.64 3.79
CA LEU A 617 -18.87 6.24 5.07
C LEU A 617 -17.35 6.41 5.22
N SER A 618 -16.59 6.16 4.16
CA SER A 618 -15.14 6.38 4.09
C SER A 618 -14.80 7.37 2.96
N PRO A 619 -15.23 8.64 3.07
CA PRO A 619 -15.11 9.63 1.99
C PRO A 619 -13.66 9.98 1.64
N GLY A 620 -12.71 9.79 2.55
CA GLY A 620 -11.26 9.92 2.31
C GLY A 620 -10.67 8.79 1.49
N GLY A 621 -11.48 7.78 1.18
CA GLY A 621 -11.13 6.69 0.29
C GLY A 621 -11.18 5.32 0.93
N ALA A 622 -11.50 4.34 0.10
CA ALA A 622 -11.49 2.93 0.43
C ALA A 622 -11.56 2.11 -0.87
N VAL A 623 -11.19 0.85 -0.83
CA VAL A 623 -11.36 -0.11 -1.93
C VAL A 623 -11.87 -1.43 -1.37
N SER A 624 -12.86 -2.02 -2.01
CA SER A 624 -13.34 -3.36 -1.71
C SER A 624 -12.72 -4.38 -2.66
N TYR A 625 -12.58 -5.62 -2.21
CA TYR A 625 -12.03 -6.68 -3.04
C TYR A 625 -12.84 -7.97 -2.93
N VAL A 626 -12.77 -8.77 -3.98
CA VAL A 626 -13.30 -10.13 -3.99
C VAL A 626 -12.23 -11.12 -4.41
N GLU A 627 -12.17 -12.25 -3.71
CA GLU A 627 -11.30 -13.38 -4.04
C GLU A 627 -12.08 -14.29 -5.00
N VAL A 628 -11.58 -14.46 -6.21
CA VAL A 628 -12.21 -15.28 -7.25
C VAL A 628 -11.23 -16.33 -7.77
N PRO A 629 -11.72 -17.49 -8.27
CA PRO A 629 -10.84 -18.50 -8.87
C PRO A 629 -10.16 -17.98 -10.13
N ASN A 630 -9.42 -18.84 -10.82
CA ASN A 630 -8.92 -18.50 -12.15
C ASN A 630 -10.12 -18.26 -13.10
N MET A 631 -10.23 -17.02 -13.61
CA MET A 631 -11.35 -16.56 -14.43
C MET A 631 -10.99 -16.46 -15.92
N GLU A 632 -9.80 -16.89 -16.34
CA GLU A 632 -9.36 -16.74 -17.75
C GLU A 632 -10.31 -17.40 -18.76
N ASN A 633 -10.97 -18.48 -18.36
CA ASN A 633 -11.94 -19.20 -19.19
C ASN A 633 -13.41 -18.79 -18.95
N ASN A 634 -13.66 -17.79 -18.10
CA ASN A 634 -15.02 -17.35 -17.76
C ASN A 634 -15.14 -15.82 -17.71
N ILE A 635 -14.78 -15.18 -18.81
CA ILE A 635 -14.88 -13.73 -18.96
C ILE A 635 -16.30 -13.19 -18.75
N PRO A 636 -17.38 -13.88 -19.20
CA PRO A 636 -18.75 -13.45 -18.90
C PRO A 636 -19.05 -13.26 -17.42
N ALA A 637 -18.51 -14.12 -16.54
CA ALA A 637 -18.68 -13.94 -15.08
C ALA A 637 -17.92 -12.71 -14.57
N VAL A 638 -16.73 -12.42 -15.12
CA VAL A 638 -16.02 -11.17 -14.80
C VAL A 638 -16.86 -9.96 -15.22
N MET A 639 -17.41 -9.96 -16.45
CA MET A 639 -18.28 -8.88 -16.94
C MET A 639 -19.53 -8.69 -16.08
N ALA A 640 -20.12 -9.78 -15.55
CA ALA A 640 -21.23 -9.69 -14.61
C ALA A 640 -20.83 -9.00 -13.30
N LEU A 641 -19.64 -9.30 -12.77
CA LEU A 641 -19.08 -8.60 -11.62
C LEU A 641 -18.82 -7.14 -11.92
N LEU A 642 -18.28 -6.80 -13.08
CA LEU A 642 -18.04 -5.39 -13.47
C LEU A 642 -19.37 -4.62 -13.56
N LYS A 643 -20.41 -5.22 -14.12
CA LYS A 643 -21.75 -4.61 -14.14
C LYS A 643 -22.32 -4.41 -12.74
N HIS A 644 -22.08 -5.38 -11.84
CA HIS A 644 -22.46 -5.23 -10.43
C HIS A 644 -21.70 -4.11 -9.75
N ILE A 645 -20.38 -4.00 -9.95
CA ILE A 645 -19.55 -2.92 -9.43
C ILE A 645 -20.10 -1.57 -9.92
N TYR A 646 -20.34 -1.42 -11.23
CA TYR A 646 -20.89 -0.21 -11.81
C TYR A 646 -22.17 0.28 -11.12
N ASN A 647 -23.06 -0.67 -10.77
CA ASN A 647 -24.37 -0.35 -10.21
C ASN A 647 -24.38 -0.19 -8.67
N ASN A 648 -23.42 -0.77 -7.93
CA ASN A 648 -23.58 -0.93 -6.49
C ASN A 648 -22.43 -0.34 -5.65
N ILE A 649 -21.19 -0.32 -6.13
CA ILE A 649 -20.04 0.10 -5.33
C ILE A 649 -19.11 1.03 -6.11
N MET A 650 -18.54 2.01 -5.42
CA MET A 650 -17.73 3.05 -6.07
C MET A 650 -16.39 2.51 -6.58
N TYR A 651 -15.70 1.68 -5.77
CA TYR A 651 -14.34 1.22 -6.10
C TYR A 651 -14.12 -0.22 -5.63
N ALA A 652 -13.77 -1.09 -6.55
CA ALA A 652 -13.51 -2.50 -6.26
C ALA A 652 -12.36 -3.08 -7.09
N GLU A 653 -11.75 -4.15 -6.57
CA GLU A 653 -10.72 -4.95 -7.21
C GLU A 653 -11.06 -6.44 -7.17
N LEU A 654 -10.57 -7.20 -8.16
CA LEU A 654 -10.73 -8.64 -8.25
C LEU A 654 -9.36 -9.32 -8.03
N ASN A 655 -9.28 -10.21 -7.05
CA ASN A 655 -8.11 -11.04 -6.78
C ASN A 655 -8.30 -12.41 -7.41
N THR A 656 -7.76 -12.61 -8.60
CA THR A 656 -7.87 -13.86 -9.35
C THR A 656 -6.74 -14.82 -9.00
N LYS A 657 -7.02 -16.13 -8.98
CA LYS A 657 -6.04 -17.18 -8.74
C LYS A 657 -5.40 -17.63 -10.07
N SER A 658 -4.65 -16.72 -10.70
CA SER A 658 -4.08 -16.87 -12.05
C SER A 658 -2.55 -16.90 -12.07
N ASP A 659 -1.92 -17.47 -11.02
CA ASP A 659 -0.48 -17.72 -11.03
C ASP A 659 -0.10 -18.73 -12.11
N PHE A 660 1.14 -18.68 -12.59
CA PHE A 660 1.64 -19.54 -13.64
C PHE A 660 3.04 -20.05 -13.31
N CYS A 661 3.23 -21.37 -13.44
CA CYS A 661 4.54 -22.01 -13.36
C CYS A 661 5.06 -22.35 -14.76
N GLN A 662 6.12 -21.66 -15.20
CA GLN A 662 6.72 -21.88 -16.52
C GLN A 662 7.31 -23.28 -16.69
N LYS A 663 7.76 -23.90 -15.58
CA LYS A 663 8.43 -25.20 -15.61
C LYS A 663 7.48 -26.36 -15.99
N CYS A 664 6.22 -26.30 -15.55
CA CYS A 664 5.26 -27.39 -15.79
C CYS A 664 3.96 -26.95 -16.47
N GLY A 665 3.78 -25.66 -16.77
CA GLY A 665 2.56 -25.13 -17.39
C GLY A 665 1.36 -25.01 -16.43
N TYR A 666 1.54 -25.22 -15.13
CA TYR A 666 0.46 -25.08 -14.15
C TYR A 666 -0.08 -23.65 -14.14
N THR A 667 -1.40 -23.51 -14.22
CA THR A 667 -2.13 -22.27 -14.05
C THR A 667 -3.12 -22.41 -12.89
N GLY A 668 -3.01 -21.56 -11.89
CA GLY A 668 -3.82 -21.62 -10.67
C GLY A 668 -3.07 -21.02 -9.50
N GLU A 669 -3.52 -21.27 -8.28
CA GLU A 669 -2.88 -20.72 -7.09
C GLU A 669 -1.58 -21.46 -6.74
N ILE A 670 -0.43 -20.76 -6.85
CA ILE A 670 0.85 -21.22 -6.31
C ILE A 670 0.85 -20.99 -4.81
N GLN A 671 1.26 -22.00 -4.03
CA GLN A 671 1.10 -22.04 -2.59
C GLN A 671 2.30 -21.41 -1.86
N ILE A 672 2.05 -20.90 -0.66
CA ILE A 672 3.09 -20.52 0.28
C ILE A 672 3.43 -21.75 1.13
N ALA A 673 4.62 -22.30 0.97
CA ALA A 673 5.18 -23.41 1.74
C ALA A 673 6.25 -22.88 2.73
N THR A 674 6.77 -23.78 3.56
CA THR A 674 7.89 -23.50 4.46
C THR A 674 9.01 -24.46 4.12
N ASP A 675 10.23 -23.95 3.90
CA ASP A 675 11.41 -24.78 3.64
C ASP A 675 11.95 -25.44 4.92
N GLY A 676 13.02 -26.22 4.79
CA GLY A 676 13.65 -26.94 5.91
C GLY A 676 14.19 -26.04 7.02
N ASP A 677 14.47 -24.78 6.73
CA ASP A 677 14.97 -23.76 7.67
C ASP A 677 13.84 -22.91 8.28
N GLY A 678 12.57 -23.24 7.97
CA GLY A 678 11.41 -22.49 8.44
C GLY A 678 11.14 -21.20 7.68
N LYS A 679 11.82 -20.97 6.55
CA LYS A 679 11.62 -19.80 5.69
C LYS A 679 10.43 -20.04 4.75
N LEU A 680 9.62 -19.02 4.58
CA LEU A 680 8.51 -19.02 3.62
C LEU A 680 9.04 -19.02 2.18
N ILE A 681 8.51 -19.89 1.35
CA ILE A 681 8.84 -20.03 -0.07
C ILE A 681 7.58 -20.23 -0.90
N TRP A 682 7.64 -19.88 -2.17
CA TRP A 682 6.62 -20.24 -3.14
C TRP A 682 6.82 -21.67 -3.60
N GLU A 683 5.75 -22.43 -3.66
CA GLU A 683 5.77 -23.82 -4.14
C GLU A 683 4.67 -24.05 -5.18
N CYS A 684 5.06 -24.49 -6.36
CA CYS A 684 4.10 -24.96 -7.37
C CYS A 684 3.45 -26.27 -6.89
N PRO A 685 2.10 -26.33 -6.75
CA PRO A 685 1.44 -27.55 -6.25
C PRO A 685 1.62 -28.75 -7.17
N ASN A 686 1.85 -28.54 -8.49
CA ASN A 686 1.99 -29.58 -9.48
C ASN A 686 3.41 -30.17 -9.56
N CYS A 687 4.44 -29.35 -9.71
CA CYS A 687 5.81 -29.83 -9.93
C CYS A 687 6.80 -29.52 -8.79
N LYS A 688 6.31 -28.97 -7.66
CA LYS A 688 7.11 -28.60 -6.51
C LYS A 688 8.26 -27.63 -6.83
N ASN A 689 8.10 -26.85 -7.87
CA ASN A 689 9.07 -25.81 -8.23
C ASN A 689 9.08 -24.69 -7.15
N HIS A 690 10.26 -24.30 -6.70
CA HIS A 690 10.49 -23.21 -5.73
C HIS A 690 11.19 -22.00 -6.35
N ASP A 691 11.62 -22.09 -7.61
CA ASP A 691 12.31 -20.99 -8.29
C ASP A 691 11.32 -19.91 -8.73
N GLN A 692 11.19 -18.89 -7.91
CA GLN A 692 10.28 -17.76 -8.15
C GLN A 692 10.54 -17.08 -9.51
N ALA A 693 11.78 -17.08 -10.01
CA ALA A 693 12.12 -16.48 -11.29
C ALA A 693 11.53 -17.23 -12.49
N THR A 694 11.07 -18.47 -12.31
CA THR A 694 10.38 -19.28 -13.33
C THR A 694 8.86 -19.36 -13.08
N MET A 695 8.33 -18.51 -12.24
CA MET A 695 6.92 -18.45 -11.91
C MET A 695 6.39 -17.01 -12.01
N ASN A 696 5.15 -16.87 -12.45
CA ASN A 696 4.38 -15.65 -12.26
C ASN A 696 3.52 -15.84 -11.01
N VAL A 697 3.96 -15.28 -9.90
CA VAL A 697 3.22 -15.32 -8.63
C VAL A 697 2.98 -13.90 -8.19
N ALA A 698 1.75 -13.57 -7.89
CA ALA A 698 1.38 -12.26 -7.42
C ALA A 698 0.27 -12.36 -6.37
N ARG A 699 0.36 -11.56 -5.33
CA ARG A 699 -0.69 -11.41 -4.34
C ARG A 699 -1.00 -9.94 -4.17
N ARG A 700 -2.28 -9.67 -4.06
CA ARG A 700 -2.73 -8.31 -3.78
C ARG A 700 -2.87 -8.09 -2.29
N THR A 701 -2.33 -6.98 -1.83
CA THR A 701 -2.47 -6.51 -0.46
C THR A 701 -2.80 -5.03 -0.47
N CYS A 702 -3.87 -4.67 0.19
CA CYS A 702 -4.20 -3.26 0.40
C CYS A 702 -4.23 -2.41 -0.87
N GLY A 703 -4.63 -2.98 -2.01
CA GLY A 703 -4.81 -2.24 -3.26
C GLY A 703 -3.61 -2.24 -4.20
N TYR A 704 -2.53 -2.97 -3.94
CA TYR A 704 -1.41 -3.16 -4.87
C TYR A 704 -0.84 -4.58 -4.83
N ILE A 705 -0.07 -4.91 -5.84
CA ILE A 705 0.46 -6.26 -6.05
C ILE A 705 1.87 -6.33 -5.48
N GLY A 706 2.16 -7.40 -4.74
CA GLY A 706 3.48 -7.78 -4.27
C GLY A 706 3.80 -9.22 -4.59
N THR A 707 5.09 -9.52 -4.71
CA THR A 707 5.61 -10.84 -5.07
C THR A 707 6.53 -11.44 -4.02
N GLN A 708 6.89 -10.66 -2.99
CA GLN A 708 7.74 -11.11 -1.88
C GLN A 708 6.89 -11.41 -0.65
N TYR A 709 7.47 -12.16 0.30
CA TYR A 709 6.79 -12.49 1.54
C TYR A 709 6.68 -11.28 2.45
N TRP A 710 5.50 -11.14 3.03
CA TRP A 710 5.17 -10.13 4.02
C TRP A 710 5.37 -10.66 5.44
N ASN A 711 5.05 -9.86 6.44
CA ASN A 711 5.07 -10.28 7.84
C ASN A 711 4.12 -11.47 8.12
N GLN A 712 4.31 -12.12 9.28
CA GLN A 712 3.56 -13.31 9.67
C GLN A 712 2.03 -13.11 9.63
N GLY A 713 1.57 -11.92 10.04
CA GLY A 713 0.13 -11.60 10.03
C GLY A 713 -0.43 -11.53 8.62
N ARG A 714 0.26 -10.85 7.71
CA ARG A 714 -0.16 -10.76 6.31
C ARG A 714 -0.11 -12.12 5.60
N THR A 715 0.91 -12.91 5.88
CA THR A 715 1.02 -14.26 5.32
C THR A 715 -0.10 -15.17 5.81
N GLN A 716 -0.47 -15.09 7.09
CA GLN A 716 -1.60 -15.82 7.64
C GLN A 716 -2.92 -15.39 6.99
N GLU A 717 -3.17 -14.08 6.90
CA GLU A 717 -4.36 -13.54 6.25
C GLU A 717 -4.52 -14.07 4.82
N ILE A 718 -3.46 -14.03 4.01
CA ILE A 718 -3.50 -14.51 2.62
C ILE A 718 -3.81 -16.00 2.54
N LYS A 719 -3.22 -16.80 3.42
CA LYS A 719 -3.47 -18.26 3.48
C LYS A 719 -4.91 -18.59 3.89
N GLU A 720 -5.53 -17.75 4.71
CA GLU A 720 -6.88 -17.96 5.24
C GLU A 720 -7.99 -17.40 4.35
N ARG A 721 -7.66 -16.66 3.29
CA ARG A 721 -8.64 -16.10 2.36
C ARG A 721 -9.49 -17.16 1.71
N VAL A 722 -10.79 -17.07 1.86
CA VAL A 722 -11.77 -17.92 1.17
C VAL A 722 -12.20 -17.30 -0.16
N LEU A 723 -12.60 -18.14 -1.13
CA LEU A 723 -13.19 -17.66 -2.39
C LEU A 723 -14.61 -17.16 -2.15
N HIS A 724 -14.96 -16.08 -2.80
CA HIS A 724 -16.29 -15.47 -2.79
C HIS A 724 -17.09 -15.99 -4.01
N LEU A 725 -17.62 -17.23 -3.87
CA LEU A 725 -18.33 -17.96 -4.95
C LEU A 725 -19.85 -17.83 -4.82
#